data_dfc60c35be0b69e2d59f7e9e359a8ca3
#
_entry.id   dfc60c35be0b69e2d59f7e9e359a8ca3
#
_cell.length_a   1.000
_cell.length_b   1.000
_cell.length_c   1.000
_cell.angle_alpha   90.00
_cell.angle_beta   90.00
_cell.angle_gamma   90.00
#
_symmetry.space_group_name_H-M   'P 1'
#
loop_
_entity.id
_entity.type
_entity.pdbx_description
1 polymer ?
#
loop_
_entity_poly.entity_id
_entity_poly.type
_entity_poly.pdbx_seq_one_letter_code
_entity_poly.pdbx_strand_id
1 'polypeptide(L)'
;MSTFRFHALTIAIAAATWALPPLAFATESPDAAATDAQTPIRALDTIQVQGSLLGRSRPDDVQRYAGSRQVIDREQLRNGGNRSLDDALQRVPGIKIFDETGTGALPQLMLRGLYESRSGRVQVLEDGIPLALAPYGQTSLSLFPVGLNQIDRIDIVRGGAAVQYGPNNVGGVINLVSKEIPSEWSTTLAHKVTAGGQGQFLQDSALSSGGYLTDNLGLQVDANRTYGEYWRAHSDTDISNLRVRAEWWLDDTKLLKASVQRYLVDMDLAGALSPDDYRRDPRQSTRPLDSFNGRTTRASLSYEQLFGDWGPLKDVRLSWTNFSARSSRNFIVGMRQAATETWRSDLPPQLRQTAPRDFRVVGSEPRLSWSMGDAGGVRQQWTAGVRAVHEDIDFLVGNLRLRDGLFTSVRDWQFEDRALAAYVSNAITLPDERLTITPGLRYERLDSRYFNRATGLRTRNQTRDVLPGLTVGFQANAEWFFYADGQRSLRAPQVTQIIFGNNLDAELAWNYEAGTRYQPNDRTRIQLGAYLIDFDQQIQLDNTTRVFRNLGKTRHQGGELELQWSPENLRALTLNAGYAYLDASQESGAFRGLRVPYTSRNQIILGGNYTLGHTTVALSSYYFSKAYSDAANTVQENAIASVGELPSYWVWNTQVSHTLFERDGQKFSASLAINNLFDRQYWFRGVDTSPWGRQAAPSRTVTAGLEYTF
;
A
#
# COMPACT_ATOMS: atom_id res chain seq x y z
N MET A 1 -24.06 19.55 -18.14
CA MET A 1 -23.83 20.91 -17.62
C MET A 1 -23.02 20.81 -16.33
N SER A 2 -21.72 20.66 -16.42
CA SER A 2 -20.80 20.76 -15.25
C SER A 2 -19.32 20.80 -15.68
N THR A 3 -18.95 21.73 -16.56
CA THR A 3 -17.56 21.84 -17.07
C THR A 3 -16.86 23.15 -16.66
N PHE A 4 -17.30 23.86 -15.62
CA PHE A 4 -16.81 25.24 -15.41
C PHE A 4 -16.07 25.51 -14.08
N ARG A 5 -15.60 24.52 -13.31
CA ARG A 5 -15.02 24.81 -11.98
C ARG A 5 -13.54 24.42 -11.73
N PHE A 6 -12.81 23.87 -12.70
CA PHE A 6 -11.45 23.38 -12.43
C PHE A 6 -10.29 24.12 -13.12
N HIS A 7 -10.58 25.13 -13.95
CA HIS A 7 -9.50 25.91 -14.59
C HIS A 7 -8.73 26.84 -13.63
N ALA A 8 -9.30 27.15 -12.48
CA ALA A 8 -8.67 28.09 -11.52
C ALA A 8 -7.44 27.50 -10.83
N LEU A 9 -7.41 26.20 -10.52
CA LEU A 9 -6.27 25.59 -9.82
C LEU A 9 -5.06 25.38 -10.75
N THR A 10 -5.30 25.04 -12.00
CA THR A 10 -4.24 24.88 -13.01
C THR A 10 -3.60 26.21 -13.37
N ILE A 11 -4.36 27.30 -13.37
CA ILE A 11 -3.85 28.67 -13.62
C ILE A 11 -3.04 29.17 -12.41
N ALA A 12 -3.40 28.83 -11.18
CA ALA A 12 -2.65 29.22 -10.00
C ALA A 12 -1.26 28.53 -9.92
N ILE A 13 -1.16 27.26 -10.33
CA ILE A 13 0.11 26.54 -10.37
C ILE A 13 0.99 27.05 -11.53
N ALA A 14 0.41 27.33 -12.68
CA ALA A 14 1.14 27.90 -13.82
C ALA A 14 1.57 29.37 -13.57
N ALA A 15 0.77 30.17 -12.86
CA ALA A 15 1.13 31.54 -12.51
C ALA A 15 2.25 31.63 -11.47
N ALA A 16 2.36 30.66 -10.56
CA ALA A 16 3.45 30.58 -9.57
C ALA A 16 4.82 30.27 -10.21
N THR A 17 4.82 29.61 -11.38
CA THR A 17 6.07 29.31 -12.13
C THR A 17 6.62 30.52 -12.92
N TRP A 18 5.86 31.61 -13.10
CA TRP A 18 6.27 32.80 -13.85
C TRP A 18 6.65 33.99 -12.97
N ALA A 19 6.50 33.90 -11.66
CA ALA A 19 6.85 34.97 -10.73
C ALA A 19 8.16 34.65 -9.99
N LEU A 20 9.25 34.36 -10.72
CA LEU A 20 10.60 34.39 -10.15
C LEU A 20 11.10 35.81 -10.14
N PRO A 21 11.55 36.36 -8.98
CA PRO A 21 12.22 37.66 -8.95
C PRO A 21 13.57 37.55 -9.66
N PRO A 22 14.09 38.65 -10.27
CA PRO A 22 15.36 38.64 -10.95
C PRO A 22 16.49 38.36 -9.96
N LEU A 23 17.37 37.43 -10.31
CA LEU A 23 18.58 37.08 -9.57
C LEU A 23 19.47 38.31 -9.40
N ALA A 24 19.49 38.90 -8.22
CA ALA A 24 20.47 39.89 -7.82
C ALA A 24 21.66 39.14 -7.22
N PHE A 25 22.80 39.22 -7.88
CA PHE A 25 24.08 38.76 -7.32
C PHE A 25 24.50 39.72 -6.19
N ALA A 26 24.46 39.27 -4.96
CA ALA A 26 25.01 39.98 -3.82
C ALA A 26 26.30 39.28 -3.36
N THR A 27 27.31 40.08 -3.18
CA THR A 27 28.67 39.73 -2.75
C THR A 27 28.71 39.27 -1.30
N GLU A 28 29.57 38.28 -1.03
CA GLU A 28 29.83 37.64 0.26
C GLU A 28 30.16 38.59 1.40
N SER A 29 29.65 38.33 2.58
CA SER A 29 30.24 38.64 3.88
C SER A 29 30.11 37.42 4.81
N PRO A 30 31.15 37.08 5.58
CA PRO A 30 31.21 35.85 6.35
C PRO A 30 30.62 35.98 7.76
N ASP A 31 30.25 34.83 8.30
CA ASP A 31 29.96 34.52 9.70
C ASP A 31 28.70 35.09 10.35
N ALA A 32 27.62 34.32 10.28
CA ALA A 32 26.71 34.17 11.40
C ALA A 32 26.46 32.70 11.62
N ALA A 33 26.87 32.15 12.74
CA ALA A 33 26.58 30.80 13.18
C ALA A 33 25.06 30.60 13.19
N ALA A 34 24.58 29.71 12.33
CA ALA A 34 23.20 29.25 12.34
C ALA A 34 22.95 28.51 13.67
N THR A 35 22.27 29.15 14.59
CA THR A 35 21.64 28.48 15.71
C THR A 35 20.57 27.57 15.11
N ASP A 36 20.82 26.25 15.12
CA ASP A 36 19.79 25.24 14.90
C ASP A 36 18.59 25.57 15.81
N ALA A 37 17.51 26.04 15.24
CA ALA A 37 16.23 26.16 15.93
C ALA A 37 15.74 24.72 16.22
N GLN A 38 16.19 24.19 17.35
CA GLN A 38 15.75 22.86 17.83
C GLN A 38 14.26 22.97 18.11
N THR A 39 13.46 22.21 17.38
CA THR A 39 12.07 21.95 17.73
C THR A 39 12.00 21.57 19.22
N PRO A 40 11.15 22.21 20.04
CA PRO A 40 11.11 21.90 21.47
C PRO A 40 10.77 20.40 21.65
N ILE A 41 11.67 19.68 22.34
CA ILE A 41 11.45 18.26 22.67
C ILE A 41 10.29 18.21 23.67
N ARG A 42 9.16 17.65 23.23
CA ARG A 42 7.95 17.54 24.05
C ARG A 42 7.89 16.18 24.73
N ALA A 43 7.17 16.07 25.84
CA ALA A 43 7.09 14.82 26.64
C ALA A 43 6.58 13.61 25.80
N LEU A 44 5.68 13.85 24.85
CA LEU A 44 5.19 12.80 23.95
C LEU A 44 6.25 12.30 22.95
N ASP A 45 7.23 13.12 22.58
CA ASP A 45 8.29 12.73 21.64
C ASP A 45 9.39 11.91 22.33
N THR A 46 9.57 12.12 23.66
CA THR A 46 10.66 11.50 24.43
C THR A 46 10.37 10.06 24.79
N ILE A 47 9.08 9.66 24.85
CA ILE A 47 8.70 8.30 25.23
C ILE A 47 8.64 7.41 24.02
N GLN A 48 9.73 6.70 23.79
CA GLN A 48 9.78 5.59 22.83
C GLN A 48 9.06 4.39 23.43
N VAL A 49 7.85 4.10 22.96
CA VAL A 49 7.25 2.78 23.17
C VAL A 49 8.01 1.82 22.24
N GLN A 50 9.01 1.12 22.79
CA GLN A 50 9.77 0.14 22.02
C GLN A 50 8.82 -0.90 21.44
N GLY A 51 8.80 -1.00 20.15
CA GLY A 51 8.70 -2.29 19.48
C GLY A 51 7.41 -2.62 18.79
N SER A 52 6.31 -1.90 18.83
CA SER A 52 5.11 -2.52 18.24
C SER A 52 4.20 -1.65 17.37
N LEU A 53 4.32 -0.34 17.43
CA LEU A 53 3.42 0.51 16.65
C LEU A 53 4.05 0.93 15.32
N LEU A 54 3.45 0.47 14.22
CA LEU A 54 3.73 1.00 12.89
C LEU A 54 3.47 2.52 12.88
N GLY A 55 4.32 3.26 12.24
CA GLY A 55 4.18 4.69 12.09
C GLY A 55 4.99 5.55 13.05
N ARG A 56 5.51 4.99 14.14
CA ARG A 56 6.42 5.70 15.06
C ARG A 56 7.87 5.21 15.00
N SER A 57 8.12 4.09 14.32
CA SER A 57 9.45 3.49 14.23
C SER A 57 10.33 4.21 13.23
N ARG A 58 11.56 4.43 13.63
CA ARG A 58 12.64 4.86 12.74
C ARG A 58 13.31 3.63 12.13
N PRO A 59 14.09 3.77 11.05
CA PRO A 59 14.84 2.63 10.48
C PRO A 59 15.70 1.87 11.50
N ASP A 60 16.23 2.56 12.50
CA ASP A 60 17.06 1.94 13.56
C ASP A 60 16.25 1.08 14.53
N ASP A 61 14.97 1.39 14.73
CA ASP A 61 14.09 0.58 15.60
C ASP A 61 13.78 -0.80 15.00
N VAL A 62 13.96 -0.97 13.69
CA VAL A 62 13.75 -2.24 12.99
C VAL A 62 14.72 -3.29 13.48
N GLN A 63 15.95 -2.92 13.89
CA GLN A 63 16.99 -3.87 14.32
C GLN A 63 16.52 -4.76 15.47
N ARG A 64 15.74 -4.24 16.40
CA ARG A 64 15.26 -4.96 17.59
C ARG A 64 13.79 -5.41 17.49
N TYR A 65 13.17 -5.28 16.33
CA TYR A 65 11.80 -5.74 16.14
C TYR A 65 11.74 -7.27 16.00
N ALA A 66 10.94 -7.95 16.83
CA ALA A 66 10.79 -9.41 16.78
C ALA A 66 9.79 -9.82 15.68
N GLY A 67 10.26 -9.91 14.45
CA GLY A 67 9.48 -10.26 13.25
C GLY A 67 10.11 -9.67 11.99
N SER A 68 9.62 -10.02 10.81
CA SER A 68 10.08 -9.45 9.54
C SER A 68 9.51 -8.05 9.36
N ARG A 69 10.35 -7.04 9.46
CA ARG A 69 9.98 -5.64 9.29
C ARG A 69 11.01 -4.91 8.44
N GLN A 70 10.51 -4.05 7.56
CA GLN A 70 11.33 -3.18 6.71
C GLN A 70 10.74 -1.79 6.69
N VAL A 71 11.60 -0.80 6.73
CA VAL A 71 11.23 0.61 6.51
C VAL A 71 11.92 1.09 5.25
N ILE A 72 11.14 1.63 4.30
CA ILE A 72 11.64 2.38 3.15
C ILE A 72 11.54 3.85 3.54
N ASP A 73 12.66 4.49 3.74
CA ASP A 73 12.72 5.88 4.16
C ASP A 73 12.55 6.87 2.99
N ARG A 74 12.46 8.16 3.33
CA ARG A 74 12.26 9.24 2.35
C ARG A 74 13.38 9.34 1.33
N GLU A 75 14.63 9.10 1.74
CA GLU A 75 15.78 9.14 0.85
C GLU A 75 15.70 8.01 -0.19
N GLN A 76 15.40 6.80 0.24
CA GLN A 76 15.19 5.65 -0.64
C GLN A 76 13.99 5.87 -1.59
N LEU A 77 12.91 6.50 -1.12
CA LEU A 77 11.77 6.87 -1.97
C LEU A 77 12.14 7.89 -3.04
N ARG A 78 12.95 8.89 -2.72
CA ARG A 78 13.40 9.93 -3.66
C ARG A 78 14.42 9.41 -4.66
N ASN A 79 15.43 8.71 -4.17
CA ASN A 79 16.57 8.27 -4.98
C ASN A 79 16.25 7.01 -5.80
N GLY A 80 15.15 6.37 -5.52
CA GLY A 80 14.78 5.12 -6.17
C GLY A 80 14.25 5.23 -7.61
N GLY A 81 14.05 6.40 -8.18
CA GLY A 81 13.41 6.54 -9.50
C GLY A 81 11.92 6.19 -9.47
N ASN A 82 11.30 6.27 -8.30
CA ASN A 82 9.92 5.89 -8.10
C ASN A 82 9.00 6.95 -8.70
N ARG A 83 8.15 6.53 -9.64
CA ARG A 83 7.05 7.33 -10.14
C ARG A 83 5.82 7.18 -9.23
N SER A 84 5.56 5.94 -8.81
CA SER A 84 4.43 5.58 -7.95
C SER A 84 4.90 4.75 -6.74
N LEU A 85 3.98 4.50 -5.83
CA LEU A 85 4.21 3.61 -4.68
C LEU A 85 4.56 2.18 -5.11
N ASP A 86 4.01 1.74 -6.24
CA ASP A 86 4.26 0.42 -6.81
C ASP A 86 5.73 0.22 -7.12
N ASP A 87 6.38 1.24 -7.70
CA ASP A 87 7.81 1.19 -8.02
C ASP A 87 8.69 1.03 -6.77
N ALA A 88 8.28 1.64 -5.66
CA ALA A 88 8.99 1.51 -4.39
C ALA A 88 8.80 0.12 -3.77
N LEU A 89 7.58 -0.38 -3.76
CA LEU A 89 7.23 -1.66 -3.13
C LEU A 89 7.72 -2.87 -3.93
N GLN A 90 7.89 -2.78 -5.25
CA GLN A 90 8.48 -3.86 -6.07
C GLN A 90 9.90 -4.24 -5.66
N ARG A 91 10.59 -3.38 -4.89
CA ARG A 91 11.96 -3.58 -4.40
C ARG A 91 12.01 -4.18 -3.00
N VAL A 92 10.91 -4.70 -2.53
CA VAL A 92 10.82 -5.38 -1.24
C VAL A 92 10.74 -6.88 -1.49
N PRO A 93 11.65 -7.70 -0.93
CA PRO A 93 11.56 -9.15 -1.03
C PRO A 93 10.21 -9.68 -0.50
N GLY A 94 9.64 -10.63 -1.23
CA GLY A 94 8.33 -11.20 -0.91
C GLY A 94 7.13 -10.38 -1.38
N ILE A 95 7.32 -9.14 -1.89
CA ILE A 95 6.26 -8.32 -2.49
C ILE A 95 6.30 -8.45 -4.01
N LYS A 96 5.16 -8.72 -4.60
CA LYS A 96 4.92 -8.60 -6.03
C LYS A 96 3.72 -7.68 -6.24
N ILE A 97 3.91 -6.68 -7.08
CA ILE A 97 2.87 -5.69 -7.34
C ILE A 97 2.69 -5.55 -8.85
N PHE A 98 1.47 -5.35 -9.27
CA PHE A 98 1.14 -4.93 -10.63
C PHE A 98 -0.07 -4.01 -10.59
N ASP A 99 -0.08 -3.05 -11.48
CA ASP A 99 -1.15 -2.09 -11.61
C ASP A 99 -1.83 -2.25 -12.97
N GLU A 100 -3.14 -2.32 -12.94
CA GLU A 100 -3.99 -2.49 -14.11
C GLU A 100 -3.88 -1.30 -15.08
N THR A 101 -3.63 -0.11 -14.55
CA THR A 101 -3.52 1.13 -15.30
C THR A 101 -2.07 1.51 -15.63
N GLY A 102 -1.12 1.03 -14.85
CA GLY A 102 0.27 1.45 -14.88
C GLY A 102 0.53 2.83 -14.25
N THR A 103 -0.51 3.51 -13.74
CA THR A 103 -0.40 4.85 -13.12
C THR A 103 -0.22 4.81 -11.59
N GLY A 104 -0.37 3.64 -10.96
CA GLY A 104 -0.39 3.45 -9.51
C GLY A 104 -1.77 3.67 -8.88
N ALA A 105 -2.82 3.90 -9.67
CA ALA A 105 -4.14 4.21 -9.16
C ALA A 105 -4.94 2.98 -8.72
N LEU A 106 -4.69 1.82 -9.33
CA LEU A 106 -5.35 0.55 -9.02
C LEU A 106 -4.32 -0.54 -8.66
N PRO A 107 -3.53 -0.36 -7.58
CA PRO A 107 -2.45 -1.26 -7.24
C PRO A 107 -2.98 -2.63 -6.81
N GLN A 108 -2.31 -3.68 -7.26
CA GLN A 108 -2.56 -5.05 -6.87
C GLN A 108 -1.35 -5.61 -6.16
N LEU A 109 -1.39 -5.56 -4.84
CA LEU A 109 -0.32 -6.00 -3.94
C LEU A 109 -0.49 -7.47 -3.59
N MET A 110 0.57 -8.22 -3.71
CA MET A 110 0.65 -9.60 -3.28
C MET A 110 1.88 -9.77 -2.40
N LEU A 111 1.67 -10.24 -1.19
CA LEU A 111 2.73 -10.48 -0.21
C LEU A 111 2.86 -11.98 0.03
N ARG A 112 4.08 -12.55 -0.10
CA ARG A 112 4.36 -13.98 0.07
C ARG A 112 3.43 -14.89 -0.72
N GLY A 113 3.04 -14.46 -1.94
CA GLY A 113 2.15 -15.22 -2.83
C GLY A 113 0.68 -15.25 -2.45
N LEU A 114 0.25 -14.50 -1.44
CA LEU A 114 -1.14 -14.41 -1.04
C LEU A 114 -1.90 -13.48 -1.99
N TYR A 115 -2.26 -14.03 -3.15
CA TYR A 115 -3.02 -13.33 -4.18
C TYR A 115 -4.49 -13.17 -3.79
N GLU A 116 -4.98 -11.96 -3.92
CA GLU A 116 -6.40 -11.64 -3.98
C GLU A 116 -6.56 -10.38 -4.83
N SER A 117 -7.66 -10.31 -5.55
CA SER A 117 -7.96 -9.16 -6.36
C SER A 117 -7.87 -7.85 -5.58
N ARG A 118 -7.11 -6.88 -6.11
CA ARG A 118 -6.91 -5.54 -5.53
C ARG A 118 -6.43 -5.56 -4.08
N SER A 119 -5.43 -6.40 -3.80
CA SER A 119 -4.73 -6.42 -2.51
C SER A 119 -5.55 -6.90 -1.31
N GLY A 120 -6.59 -7.69 -1.52
CA GLY A 120 -7.54 -8.08 -0.49
C GLY A 120 -6.99 -8.93 0.67
N ARG A 121 -5.72 -9.37 0.63
CA ARG A 121 -5.05 -10.13 1.71
C ARG A 121 -3.86 -9.41 2.34
N VAL A 122 -3.65 -8.15 1.97
CA VAL A 122 -2.64 -7.26 2.55
C VAL A 122 -3.36 -6.05 3.13
N GLN A 123 -3.12 -5.75 4.38
CA GLN A 123 -3.68 -4.56 4.99
C GLN A 123 -2.79 -3.36 4.67
N VAL A 124 -3.35 -2.36 4.00
CA VAL A 124 -2.66 -1.10 3.72
C VAL A 124 -3.28 0.01 4.54
N LEU A 125 -2.42 0.71 5.26
CA LEU A 125 -2.78 1.79 6.17
C LEU A 125 -2.13 3.11 5.72
N GLU A 126 -2.75 4.22 6.08
CA GLU A 126 -2.14 5.55 6.09
C GLU A 126 -2.22 6.10 7.50
N ASP A 127 -1.07 6.37 8.14
CA ASP A 127 -0.98 6.78 9.54
C ASP A 127 -1.76 5.86 10.51
N GLY A 128 -1.77 4.55 10.23
CA GLY A 128 -2.49 3.54 11.01
C GLY A 128 -3.97 3.37 10.66
N ILE A 129 -4.52 4.17 9.74
CA ILE A 129 -5.93 4.14 9.32
C ILE A 129 -6.07 3.34 8.02
N PRO A 130 -6.99 2.35 7.93
CA PRO A 130 -7.16 1.55 6.73
C PRO A 130 -7.47 2.36 5.47
N LEU A 131 -6.82 2.00 4.36
CA LEU A 131 -7.09 2.55 3.02
C LEU A 131 -8.16 1.75 2.27
N ALA A 132 -8.46 0.54 2.69
CA ALA A 132 -9.52 -0.27 2.09
C ALA A 132 -10.86 0.47 2.09
N LEU A 133 -11.64 0.28 1.04
CA LEU A 133 -12.96 0.93 0.88
C LEU A 133 -13.92 0.61 2.03
N ALA A 134 -13.90 -0.63 2.50
CA ALA A 134 -14.56 -1.09 3.71
C ALA A 134 -13.64 -2.15 4.35
N PRO A 135 -12.99 -1.85 5.47
CA PRO A 135 -11.96 -2.71 6.07
C PRO A 135 -12.38 -4.14 6.37
N TYR A 136 -13.67 -4.41 6.51
CA TYR A 136 -14.21 -5.76 6.76
C TYR A 136 -14.96 -6.34 5.57
N GLY A 137 -15.87 -5.58 4.95
CA GLY A 137 -16.73 -6.07 3.88
C GLY A 137 -16.12 -6.01 2.49
N GLN A 138 -15.22 -5.04 2.23
CA GLN A 138 -14.53 -4.89 0.94
C GLN A 138 -13.11 -4.39 1.13
N THR A 139 -12.17 -5.29 1.32
CA THR A 139 -10.77 -4.99 1.60
C THR A 139 -9.97 -4.48 0.41
N SER A 140 -10.58 -4.36 -0.77
CA SER A 140 -9.89 -3.99 -2.00
C SER A 140 -9.44 -2.53 -2.04
N LEU A 141 -8.27 -2.27 -2.62
CA LEU A 141 -7.69 -0.95 -2.86
C LEU A 141 -8.13 -0.41 -4.23
N SER A 142 -9.42 -0.12 -4.41
CA SER A 142 -9.91 0.46 -5.68
C SER A 142 -9.82 1.98 -5.73
N LEU A 143 -9.62 2.66 -4.62
CA LEU A 143 -9.29 4.08 -4.53
C LEU A 143 -8.02 4.19 -3.69
N PHE A 144 -6.98 4.75 -4.27
CA PHE A 144 -5.68 4.83 -3.61
C PHE A 144 -5.24 6.30 -3.48
N PRO A 145 -5.73 7.01 -2.45
CA PRO A 145 -5.58 8.46 -2.31
C PRO A 145 -4.21 8.89 -1.77
N VAL A 146 -3.13 8.19 -2.11
CA VAL A 146 -1.80 8.49 -1.54
C VAL A 146 -0.78 8.76 -2.63
N GLY A 147 -0.18 9.95 -2.58
CA GLY A 147 0.94 10.34 -3.44
C GLY A 147 2.28 10.20 -2.74
N LEU A 148 3.35 9.85 -3.47
CA LEU A 148 4.71 9.71 -2.91
C LEU A 148 5.22 11.00 -2.25
N ASN A 149 4.81 12.17 -2.74
CA ASN A 149 5.18 13.47 -2.18
C ASN A 149 4.61 13.73 -0.78
N GLN A 150 3.57 12.99 -0.37
CA GLN A 150 2.91 13.12 0.94
C GLN A 150 3.51 12.20 2.01
N ILE A 151 4.30 11.21 1.59
CA ILE A 151 4.82 10.15 2.45
C ILE A 151 6.26 10.47 2.87
N ASP A 152 6.55 10.23 4.14
CA ASP A 152 7.90 10.25 4.70
C ASP A 152 8.56 8.88 4.57
N ARG A 153 7.85 7.82 4.93
CA ARG A 153 8.34 6.45 4.87
C ARG A 153 7.23 5.43 4.70
N ILE A 154 7.60 4.24 4.26
CA ILE A 154 6.73 3.08 4.20
C ILE A 154 7.23 2.06 5.22
N ASP A 155 6.38 1.70 6.16
CA ASP A 155 6.65 0.72 7.19
C ASP A 155 5.94 -0.59 6.87
N ILE A 156 6.70 -1.66 6.65
CA ILE A 156 6.21 -2.94 6.14
C ILE A 156 6.47 -4.01 7.18
N VAL A 157 5.41 -4.64 7.68
CA VAL A 157 5.49 -5.85 8.49
C VAL A 157 4.97 -7.01 7.66
N ARG A 158 5.82 -8.02 7.45
CA ARG A 158 5.46 -9.25 6.75
C ARG A 158 5.08 -10.32 7.77
N GLY A 159 3.98 -11.04 7.53
CA GLY A 159 3.51 -12.07 8.47
C GLY A 159 2.80 -11.50 9.69
N GLY A 160 3.21 -11.90 10.84
CA GLY A 160 2.50 -11.80 12.10
C GLY A 160 2.25 -10.43 12.74
N ALA A 161 1.38 -9.61 12.18
CA ALA A 161 0.94 -8.36 12.80
C ALA A 161 -0.53 -8.38 13.27
N ALA A 162 -1.15 -9.57 13.33
CA ALA A 162 -2.59 -9.72 13.51
C ALA A 162 -3.12 -9.16 14.84
N VAL A 163 -2.37 -9.30 15.93
CA VAL A 163 -2.85 -8.90 17.25
C VAL A 163 -3.17 -7.41 17.31
N GLN A 164 -2.31 -6.57 16.79
CA GLN A 164 -2.47 -5.11 16.91
C GLN A 164 -3.27 -4.48 15.76
N TYR A 165 -3.14 -5.02 14.55
CA TYR A 165 -3.67 -4.36 13.33
C TYR A 165 -4.99 -4.95 12.83
N GLY A 166 -5.41 -6.09 13.37
CA GLY A 166 -6.72 -6.69 13.12
C GLY A 166 -6.80 -7.55 11.88
N PRO A 167 -8.01 -7.80 11.38
CA PRO A 167 -8.25 -8.75 10.32
C PRO A 167 -7.72 -8.28 8.96
N ASN A 168 -7.72 -9.20 8.01
CA ASN A 168 -7.30 -8.99 6.61
C ASN A 168 -5.80 -8.73 6.40
N ASN A 169 -4.97 -9.06 7.39
CA ASN A 169 -3.52 -8.92 7.34
C ASN A 169 -2.78 -10.27 7.25
N VAL A 170 -3.40 -11.28 6.62
CA VAL A 170 -2.80 -12.62 6.49
C VAL A 170 -1.41 -12.56 5.85
N GLY A 171 -1.22 -11.71 4.86
CA GLY A 171 0.09 -11.47 4.23
C GLY A 171 0.99 -10.52 5.02
N GLY A 172 0.41 -9.61 5.75
CA GLY A 172 1.12 -8.56 6.47
C GLY A 172 0.44 -7.20 6.41
N VAL A 173 1.14 -6.19 6.89
CA VAL A 173 0.67 -4.81 6.96
C VAL A 173 1.68 -3.87 6.31
N ILE A 174 1.20 -2.96 5.48
CA ILE A 174 1.96 -1.86 4.90
C ILE A 174 1.36 -0.56 5.43
N ASN A 175 2.13 0.21 6.19
CA ASN A 175 1.70 1.49 6.71
C ASN A 175 2.47 2.62 6.01
N LEU A 176 1.72 3.50 5.36
CA LEU A 176 2.23 4.70 4.70
C LEU A 176 2.24 5.82 5.73
N VAL A 177 3.41 6.26 6.11
CA VAL A 177 3.58 7.29 7.15
C VAL A 177 3.73 8.64 6.49
N SER A 178 2.84 9.56 6.85
CA SER A 178 2.84 10.93 6.35
C SER A 178 4.04 11.71 6.83
N LYS A 179 4.49 12.70 6.03
CA LYS A 179 5.51 13.67 6.45
C LYS A 179 5.05 14.39 7.71
N GLU A 180 5.98 14.67 8.60
CA GLU A 180 5.75 15.55 9.75
C GLU A 180 5.47 16.99 9.28
N ILE A 181 4.71 17.72 10.07
CA ILE A 181 4.51 19.15 9.81
C ILE A 181 5.79 19.86 10.19
N PRO A 182 6.45 20.64 9.29
CA PRO A 182 7.70 21.33 9.59
C PRO A 182 7.56 22.32 10.74
N SER A 183 8.61 22.50 11.54
CA SER A 183 8.64 23.54 12.60
C SER A 183 8.51 24.95 12.04
N GLU A 184 9.18 25.21 10.93
CA GLU A 184 9.06 26.47 10.18
C GLU A 184 8.20 26.26 8.93
N TRP A 185 7.54 27.32 8.47
CA TRP A 185 6.72 27.23 7.27
C TRP A 185 7.58 26.91 6.05
N SER A 186 7.25 25.83 5.36
CA SER A 186 7.94 25.39 4.15
C SER A 186 6.95 25.02 3.07
N THR A 187 7.29 25.37 1.84
CA THR A 187 6.47 25.03 0.66
C THR A 187 7.31 24.28 -0.36
N THR A 188 6.84 23.14 -0.79
CA THR A 188 7.45 22.34 -1.86
C THR A 188 6.51 22.28 -3.05
N LEU A 189 7.01 22.64 -4.23
CA LEU A 189 6.36 22.46 -5.52
C LEU A 189 7.13 21.39 -6.29
N ALA A 190 6.41 20.43 -6.85
CA ALA A 190 7.00 19.39 -7.71
C ALA A 190 6.18 19.20 -8.98
N HIS A 191 6.87 19.02 -10.09
CA HIS A 191 6.25 18.71 -11.36
C HIS A 191 7.07 17.65 -12.08
N LYS A 192 6.38 16.60 -12.58
CA LYS A 192 6.99 15.51 -13.35
C LYS A 192 6.21 15.32 -14.64
N VAL A 193 6.93 15.03 -15.71
CA VAL A 193 6.36 14.64 -17.01
C VAL A 193 6.94 13.30 -17.39
N THR A 194 6.06 12.31 -17.62
CA THR A 194 6.43 10.98 -18.08
C THR A 194 6.01 10.80 -19.53
N ALA A 195 6.97 10.53 -20.40
CA ALA A 195 6.74 10.19 -21.80
C ALA A 195 6.57 8.69 -21.95
N GLY A 196 5.41 8.24 -22.45
CA GLY A 196 5.07 6.83 -22.70
C GLY A 196 5.44 6.31 -24.09
N GLY A 197 5.87 7.19 -24.97
CA GLY A 197 6.06 6.92 -26.41
C GLY A 197 4.81 7.25 -27.24
N GLN A 198 4.94 7.30 -28.57
CA GLN A 198 3.83 7.62 -29.50
C GLN A 198 3.11 8.97 -29.22
N GLY A 199 3.77 9.93 -28.57
CA GLY A 199 3.20 11.24 -28.26
C GLY A 199 2.36 11.30 -26.98
N GLN A 200 2.31 10.24 -26.17
CA GLN A 200 1.60 10.19 -24.90
C GLN A 200 2.44 10.78 -23.76
N PHE A 201 1.81 11.59 -22.93
CA PHE A 201 2.44 12.22 -21.78
C PHE A 201 1.51 12.17 -20.57
N LEU A 202 2.06 11.72 -19.44
CA LEU A 202 1.43 11.79 -18.14
C LEU A 202 2.15 12.87 -17.31
N GLN A 203 1.39 13.76 -16.71
CA GLN A 203 1.90 14.87 -15.91
C GLN A 203 1.48 14.68 -14.45
N ASP A 204 2.42 14.82 -13.52
CA ASP A 204 2.20 14.78 -12.09
C ASP A 204 2.64 16.12 -11.48
N SER A 205 1.69 16.86 -10.90
CA SER A 205 1.96 18.12 -10.20
C SER A 205 1.63 17.97 -8.72
N ALA A 206 2.47 18.48 -7.84
CA ALA A 206 2.29 18.40 -6.41
C ALA A 206 2.67 19.71 -5.73
N LEU A 207 1.86 20.07 -4.72
CA LEU A 207 2.09 21.13 -3.77
C LEU A 207 2.05 20.52 -2.37
N SER A 208 3.02 20.88 -1.54
CA SER A 208 3.04 20.58 -0.11
C SER A 208 3.45 21.85 0.62
N SER A 209 2.55 22.44 1.42
CA SER A 209 2.80 23.69 2.12
C SER A 209 2.30 23.60 3.55
N GLY A 210 3.16 23.93 4.52
CA GLY A 210 2.78 23.86 5.92
C GLY A 210 3.91 24.22 6.86
N GLY A 211 3.54 24.32 8.13
CA GLY A 211 4.42 24.66 9.23
C GLY A 211 3.63 24.99 10.48
N TYR A 212 4.30 25.35 11.55
CA TYR A 212 3.66 25.79 12.76
C TYR A 212 3.30 27.29 12.67
N LEU A 213 2.01 27.61 12.84
CA LEU A 213 1.49 28.98 12.89
C LEU A 213 1.76 29.64 14.23
N THR A 214 1.78 28.82 15.27
CA THR A 214 2.11 29.19 16.66
C THR A 214 2.94 28.06 17.23
N ASP A 215 3.53 28.25 18.41
CA ASP A 215 4.34 27.20 19.08
C ASP A 215 3.60 25.85 19.26
N ASN A 216 2.28 25.86 19.18
CA ASN A 216 1.47 24.70 19.47
C ASN A 216 0.48 24.27 18.35
N LEU A 217 0.34 25.05 17.28
CA LEU A 217 -0.59 24.75 16.17
C LEU A 217 0.15 24.66 14.84
N GLY A 218 0.30 23.46 14.33
CA GLY A 218 0.81 23.16 13.01
C GLY A 218 -0.30 22.89 11.98
N LEU A 219 -0.12 23.38 10.76
CA LEU A 219 -0.99 23.14 9.61
C LEU A 219 -0.20 22.65 8.41
N GLN A 220 -0.79 21.75 7.62
CA GLN A 220 -0.22 21.23 6.39
C GLN A 220 -1.31 21.07 5.33
N VAL A 221 -1.03 21.53 4.12
CA VAL A 221 -1.86 21.33 2.94
C VAL A 221 -1.04 20.60 1.89
N ASP A 222 -1.56 19.47 1.42
CA ASP A 222 -0.97 18.70 0.34
C ASP A 222 -1.98 18.59 -0.81
N ALA A 223 -1.57 18.94 -2.03
CA ALA A 223 -2.37 18.81 -3.23
C ALA A 223 -1.57 18.14 -4.33
N ASN A 224 -2.19 17.20 -5.04
CA ASN A 224 -1.60 16.60 -6.24
C ASN A 224 -2.61 16.46 -7.35
N ARG A 225 -2.12 16.52 -8.59
CA ARG A 225 -2.88 16.17 -9.77
C ARG A 225 -2.00 15.36 -10.73
N THR A 226 -2.53 14.21 -11.15
CA THR A 226 -1.98 13.39 -12.24
C THR A 226 -2.94 13.50 -13.41
N TYR A 227 -2.42 13.90 -14.58
CA TYR A 227 -3.26 14.18 -15.75
C TYR A 227 -2.55 13.78 -17.05
N GLY A 228 -3.31 13.22 -17.99
CA GLY A 228 -2.88 12.90 -19.35
C GLY A 228 -2.94 11.41 -19.69
N GLU A 229 -2.33 11.05 -20.80
CA GLU A 229 -2.23 9.65 -21.26
C GLU A 229 -0.90 9.03 -20.83
N TYR A 230 -0.94 7.78 -20.40
CA TYR A 230 0.28 7.05 -20.06
C TYR A 230 0.86 6.37 -21.35
N TRP A 231 1.27 5.12 -21.29
CA TRP A 231 2.03 4.45 -22.35
C TRP A 231 1.17 3.64 -23.35
N ARG A 232 -0.13 3.45 -23.10
CA ARG A 232 -1.08 2.72 -23.94
C ARG A 232 -2.16 3.66 -24.49
N ALA A 233 -2.72 3.30 -25.63
CA ALA A 233 -3.95 3.90 -26.10
C ALA A 233 -5.10 3.66 -25.12
N HIS A 234 -6.04 4.59 -25.01
CA HIS A 234 -7.17 4.53 -24.09
C HIS A 234 -6.72 4.39 -22.63
N SER A 235 -5.87 5.33 -22.21
CA SER A 235 -5.30 5.41 -20.87
C SER A 235 -5.39 6.82 -20.28
N ASP A 236 -6.33 7.63 -20.77
CA ASP A 236 -6.61 8.95 -20.23
C ASP A 236 -6.81 8.85 -18.71
N THR A 237 -6.17 9.76 -17.99
CA THR A 237 -6.13 9.74 -16.52
C THR A 237 -6.31 11.17 -16.02
N ASP A 238 -7.23 11.40 -15.10
CA ASP A 238 -7.37 12.61 -14.30
C ASP A 238 -7.57 12.23 -12.84
N ILE A 239 -6.55 12.42 -12.03
CA ILE A 239 -6.55 12.13 -10.60
C ILE A 239 -6.25 13.42 -9.86
N SER A 240 -7.08 13.76 -8.87
CA SER A 240 -6.88 14.90 -7.99
C SER A 240 -6.96 14.48 -6.54
N ASN A 241 -6.03 14.93 -5.72
CA ASN A 241 -5.98 14.66 -4.29
C ASN A 241 -5.66 15.96 -3.54
N LEU A 242 -6.49 16.29 -2.57
CA LEU A 242 -6.29 17.41 -1.65
C LEU A 242 -6.40 16.89 -0.22
N ARG A 243 -5.40 17.17 0.60
CA ARG A 243 -5.39 16.82 2.01
C ARG A 243 -5.00 18.03 2.85
N VAL A 244 -5.72 18.23 3.93
CA VAL A 244 -5.41 19.22 4.98
C VAL A 244 -5.21 18.48 6.29
N ARG A 245 -4.12 18.77 6.97
CA ARG A 245 -3.80 18.22 8.29
C ARG A 245 -3.55 19.34 9.27
N ALA A 246 -3.93 19.11 10.52
CA ALA A 246 -3.63 19.99 11.63
C ALA A 246 -3.11 19.18 12.83
N GLU A 247 -2.14 19.71 13.53
CA GLU A 247 -1.62 19.21 14.80
C GLU A 247 -1.72 20.31 15.84
N TRP A 248 -2.44 20.04 16.92
CA TRP A 248 -2.61 21.01 18.01
C TRP A 248 -2.14 20.41 19.33
N TRP A 249 -1.05 20.93 19.84
CA TRP A 249 -0.53 20.65 21.15
C TRP A 249 -1.33 21.48 22.17
N LEU A 250 -2.18 20.84 22.94
CA LEU A 250 -2.94 21.48 23.99
C LEU A 250 -2.03 21.85 25.18
N ASP A 251 -1.06 20.98 25.45
CA ASP A 251 0.10 21.14 26.32
C ASP A 251 1.17 20.11 25.91
N ASP A 252 2.29 20.03 26.61
CA ASP A 252 3.41 19.13 26.29
C ASP A 252 3.05 17.63 26.38
N THR A 253 1.92 17.31 26.98
CA THR A 253 1.44 15.94 27.22
C THR A 253 0.23 15.57 26.38
N LYS A 254 -0.40 16.51 25.68
CA LYS A 254 -1.65 16.32 24.94
C LYS A 254 -1.56 16.86 23.53
N LEU A 255 -1.84 15.98 22.58
CA LEU A 255 -1.80 16.28 21.15
C LEU A 255 -3.11 15.88 20.48
N LEU A 256 -3.69 16.79 19.72
CA LEU A 256 -4.84 16.55 18.85
C LEU A 256 -4.36 16.64 17.40
N LYS A 257 -4.65 15.59 16.62
CA LYS A 257 -4.36 15.53 15.17
C LYS A 257 -5.67 15.41 14.40
N ALA A 258 -5.83 16.25 13.40
CA ALA A 258 -6.98 16.18 12.49
C ALA A 258 -6.51 16.10 11.03
N SER A 259 -7.22 15.34 10.21
CA SER A 259 -6.99 15.26 8.78
C SER A 259 -8.30 15.19 8.02
N VAL A 260 -8.38 15.91 6.90
CA VAL A 260 -9.45 15.79 5.92
C VAL A 260 -8.83 15.66 4.54
N GLN A 261 -9.30 14.68 3.78
CA GLN A 261 -8.77 14.37 2.45
C GLN A 261 -9.92 14.21 1.44
N ARG A 262 -9.74 14.78 0.26
CA ARG A 262 -10.62 14.60 -0.89
C ARG A 262 -9.81 14.09 -2.07
N TYR A 263 -10.22 12.91 -2.60
CA TYR A 263 -9.62 12.27 -3.75
C TYR A 263 -10.67 12.04 -4.83
N LEU A 264 -10.30 12.33 -6.06
CA LEU A 264 -11.11 12.14 -7.26
C LEU A 264 -10.28 11.41 -8.29
N VAL A 265 -10.88 10.48 -9.00
CA VAL A 265 -10.25 9.74 -10.10
C VAL A 265 -11.25 9.53 -11.23
N ASP A 266 -10.82 9.81 -12.43
CA ASP A 266 -11.49 9.49 -13.69
C ASP A 266 -10.43 9.02 -14.68
N MET A 267 -10.60 7.80 -15.22
CA MET A 267 -9.61 7.22 -16.10
C MET A 267 -10.22 6.21 -17.08
N ASP A 268 -9.63 6.15 -18.24
CA ASP A 268 -9.86 5.09 -19.20
C ASP A 268 -9.03 3.85 -18.85
N LEU A 269 -9.55 2.69 -19.17
CA LEU A 269 -8.90 1.41 -18.93
C LEU A 269 -8.55 0.75 -20.28
N ALA A 270 -7.27 0.71 -20.58
CA ALA A 270 -6.78 0.08 -21.81
C ALA A 270 -7.12 -1.42 -21.91
N GLY A 271 -7.35 -2.08 -20.76
CA GLY A 271 -7.75 -3.47 -20.63
C GLY A 271 -6.69 -4.47 -21.10
N ALA A 272 -6.98 -5.77 -20.92
CA ALA A 272 -6.12 -6.82 -21.43
C ALA A 272 -6.34 -7.06 -22.93
N LEU A 273 -5.36 -7.61 -23.60
CA LEU A 273 -5.34 -7.92 -25.02
C LEU A 273 -5.44 -9.42 -25.26
N SER A 274 -6.03 -9.83 -26.39
CA SER A 274 -5.86 -11.21 -26.84
C SER A 274 -4.38 -11.52 -27.11
N PRO A 275 -3.96 -12.80 -27.12
CA PRO A 275 -2.57 -13.14 -27.47
C PRO A 275 -2.11 -12.57 -28.81
N ASP A 276 -3.01 -12.53 -29.80
CA ASP A 276 -2.72 -12.01 -31.13
C ASP A 276 -2.60 -10.49 -31.16
N ASP A 277 -3.51 -9.78 -30.48
CA ASP A 277 -3.46 -8.33 -30.36
C ASP A 277 -2.21 -7.88 -29.60
N TYR A 278 -1.86 -8.60 -28.51
CA TYR A 278 -0.64 -8.33 -27.75
C TYR A 278 0.64 -8.50 -28.61
N ARG A 279 0.69 -9.54 -29.48
CA ARG A 279 1.83 -9.73 -30.38
C ARG A 279 1.92 -8.67 -31.48
N ARG A 280 0.76 -8.16 -31.92
CA ARG A 280 0.69 -7.12 -32.94
C ARG A 280 1.18 -5.78 -32.41
N ASP A 281 0.62 -5.35 -31.29
CA ASP A 281 0.99 -4.13 -30.60
C ASP A 281 0.54 -4.18 -29.11
N PRO A 282 1.44 -4.31 -28.14
CA PRO A 282 1.09 -4.31 -26.73
C PRO A 282 0.59 -2.95 -26.20
N ARG A 283 0.76 -1.87 -26.99
CA ARG A 283 0.34 -0.51 -26.63
C ARG A 283 -1.10 -0.21 -27.02
N GLN A 284 -1.68 -0.97 -27.94
CA GLN A 284 -3.07 -0.77 -28.36
C GLN A 284 -4.07 -1.07 -27.22
N SER A 285 -5.28 -0.53 -27.38
CA SER A 285 -6.47 -0.93 -26.62
C SER A 285 -7.51 -1.51 -27.57
N THR A 286 -8.18 -2.56 -27.14
CA THR A 286 -9.35 -3.14 -27.83
C THR A 286 -10.62 -2.95 -26.98
N ARG A 287 -10.57 -2.06 -26.00
CA ARG A 287 -11.58 -1.86 -24.94
C ARG A 287 -12.08 -0.41 -24.89
N PRO A 288 -12.72 0.12 -25.96
CA PRO A 288 -13.02 1.55 -26.08
C PRO A 288 -14.09 2.08 -25.13
N LEU A 289 -14.75 1.22 -24.35
CA LEU A 289 -15.78 1.61 -23.37
C LEU A 289 -15.33 1.35 -21.92
N ASP A 290 -14.16 0.76 -21.73
CA ASP A 290 -13.70 0.42 -20.39
C ASP A 290 -13.15 1.66 -19.70
N SER A 291 -13.70 1.99 -18.53
CA SER A 291 -13.28 3.15 -17.76
C SER A 291 -13.53 2.92 -16.27
N PHE A 292 -12.89 3.74 -15.47
CA PHE A 292 -13.04 3.75 -14.01
C PHE A 292 -13.19 5.18 -13.52
N ASN A 293 -14.19 5.42 -12.69
CA ASN A 293 -14.30 6.67 -11.96
C ASN A 293 -14.58 6.42 -10.47
N GLY A 294 -14.12 7.36 -9.66
CA GLY A 294 -14.34 7.24 -8.24
C GLY A 294 -13.99 8.50 -7.46
N ARG A 295 -14.45 8.52 -6.24
CA ARG A 295 -14.20 9.61 -5.31
C ARG A 295 -14.20 9.10 -3.87
N THR A 296 -13.38 9.70 -3.03
CA THR A 296 -13.47 9.49 -1.59
C THR A 296 -13.26 10.78 -0.83
N THR A 297 -13.96 10.93 0.27
CA THR A 297 -13.68 11.90 1.31
C THR A 297 -13.39 11.14 2.58
N ARG A 298 -12.20 11.34 3.13
CA ARG A 298 -11.74 10.73 4.37
C ARG A 298 -11.53 11.81 5.40
N ALA A 299 -11.85 11.52 6.65
CA ALA A 299 -11.57 12.39 7.78
C ALA A 299 -11.09 11.56 8.96
N SER A 300 -10.18 12.09 9.73
CA SER A 300 -9.71 11.48 10.97
C SER A 300 -9.49 12.53 12.05
N LEU A 301 -9.67 12.09 13.30
CA LEU A 301 -9.38 12.85 14.49
C LEU A 301 -8.71 11.91 15.49
N SER A 302 -7.48 12.20 15.86
CA SER A 302 -6.71 11.43 16.83
C SER A 302 -6.35 12.29 18.01
N TYR A 303 -6.55 11.75 19.21
CA TYR A 303 -6.14 12.37 20.46
C TYR A 303 -5.09 11.50 21.14
N GLU A 304 -4.00 12.10 21.56
CA GLU A 304 -2.93 11.45 22.30
C GLU A 304 -2.73 12.17 23.62
N GLN A 305 -2.60 11.40 24.70
CA GLN A 305 -2.32 11.95 26.02
C GLN A 305 -1.35 11.06 26.78
N LEU A 306 -0.33 11.67 27.34
CA LEU A 306 0.56 11.09 28.32
C LEU A 306 0.06 11.49 29.71
N PHE A 307 -0.34 10.50 30.50
CA PHE A 307 -0.80 10.72 31.88
C PHE A 307 0.35 10.67 32.89
N GLY A 308 1.53 10.17 32.45
CA GLY A 308 2.65 9.90 33.35
C GLY A 308 2.42 8.64 34.18
N ASP A 309 2.84 8.67 35.43
CA ASP A 309 2.84 7.51 36.34
C ASP A 309 1.57 7.39 37.15
N TRP A 310 0.96 6.20 37.16
CA TRP A 310 -0.20 5.84 37.98
C TRP A 310 0.18 4.70 38.96
N GLY A 311 0.80 5.04 40.06
CA GLY A 311 1.31 4.05 40.99
C GLY A 311 2.37 3.14 40.38
N PRO A 312 2.12 1.82 40.23
CA PRO A 312 3.08 0.90 39.61
C PRO A 312 3.11 1.01 38.09
N LEU A 313 2.12 1.65 37.45
CA LEU A 313 2.06 1.87 36.03
C LEU A 313 2.87 3.11 35.65
N LYS A 314 3.82 2.96 34.76
CA LYS A 314 4.69 4.01 34.27
C LYS A 314 4.34 4.40 32.85
N ASP A 315 4.56 5.65 32.48
CA ASP A 315 4.40 6.17 31.13
C ASP A 315 3.02 5.86 30.51
N VAL A 316 1.97 5.98 31.32
CA VAL A 316 0.61 5.67 30.86
C VAL A 316 0.21 6.63 29.75
N ARG A 317 -0.08 6.09 28.57
CA ARG A 317 -0.42 6.83 27.36
C ARG A 317 -1.73 6.32 26.77
N LEU A 318 -2.62 7.25 26.44
CA LEU A 318 -3.81 7.03 25.63
C LEU A 318 -3.55 7.52 24.20
N SER A 319 -3.93 6.70 23.21
CA SER A 319 -4.04 7.11 21.80
C SER A 319 -5.45 6.73 21.33
N TRP A 320 -6.23 7.69 20.90
CA TRP A 320 -7.61 7.48 20.48
C TRP A 320 -7.82 8.03 19.08
N THR A 321 -7.95 7.13 18.13
CA THR A 321 -8.14 7.47 16.71
C THR A 321 -9.60 7.23 16.31
N ASN A 322 -10.22 8.24 15.72
CA ASN A 322 -11.52 8.18 15.09
C ASN A 322 -11.35 8.47 13.60
N PHE A 323 -12.04 7.72 12.76
CA PHE A 323 -11.96 7.92 11.32
C PHE A 323 -13.31 7.71 10.63
N SER A 324 -13.48 8.36 9.49
CA SER A 324 -14.65 8.23 8.64
C SER A 324 -14.24 8.32 7.18
N ALA A 325 -14.90 7.55 6.33
CA ALA A 325 -14.75 7.62 4.89
C ALA A 325 -16.11 7.53 4.19
N ARG A 326 -16.28 8.36 3.15
CA ARG A 326 -17.37 8.24 2.19
C ARG A 326 -16.77 8.10 0.81
N SER A 327 -16.96 6.94 0.21
CA SER A 327 -16.37 6.59 -1.07
C SER A 327 -17.43 6.16 -2.06
N SER A 328 -17.23 6.50 -3.32
CA SER A 328 -18.04 6.01 -4.44
C SER A 328 -17.10 5.62 -5.56
N ARG A 329 -17.35 4.48 -6.18
CA ARG A 329 -16.59 4.03 -7.34
C ARG A 329 -17.45 3.33 -8.36
N ASN A 330 -17.05 3.41 -9.63
CA ASN A 330 -17.76 2.74 -10.72
C ASN A 330 -16.75 2.21 -11.75
N PHE A 331 -16.82 0.93 -12.02
CA PHE A 331 -16.18 0.30 -13.18
C PHE A 331 -17.20 0.22 -14.30
N ILE A 332 -16.80 0.67 -15.47
CA ILE A 332 -17.57 0.61 -16.71
C ILE A 332 -16.81 -0.33 -17.64
N VAL A 333 -17.45 -1.35 -18.15
CA VAL A 333 -16.84 -2.38 -18.99
C VAL A 333 -17.72 -2.67 -20.22
N GLY A 334 -17.11 -2.62 -21.39
CA GLY A 334 -17.76 -3.05 -22.62
C GLY A 334 -17.85 -4.58 -22.68
N MET A 335 -19.04 -5.13 -22.90
CA MET A 335 -19.27 -6.57 -22.94
C MET A 335 -20.04 -6.99 -24.18
N ARG A 336 -19.88 -8.24 -24.60
CA ARG A 336 -20.78 -8.93 -25.51
C ARG A 336 -21.76 -9.82 -24.74
N GLN A 337 -22.85 -10.18 -25.37
CA GLN A 337 -23.87 -11.04 -24.75
C GLN A 337 -23.31 -12.43 -24.41
N ALA A 338 -22.43 -12.98 -25.28
CA ALA A 338 -21.63 -14.16 -24.97
C ALA A 338 -20.31 -13.71 -24.32
N ALA A 339 -20.09 -14.12 -23.07
CA ALA A 339 -18.88 -13.71 -22.32
C ALA A 339 -17.57 -14.07 -23.03
N THR A 340 -17.51 -15.18 -23.75
CA THR A 340 -16.34 -15.63 -24.52
C THR A 340 -16.03 -14.73 -25.71
N GLU A 341 -16.99 -13.95 -26.19
CA GLU A 341 -16.80 -13.03 -27.32
C GLU A 341 -16.34 -11.64 -26.88
N THR A 342 -16.36 -11.34 -25.59
CA THR A 342 -15.93 -10.02 -25.06
C THR A 342 -14.48 -9.68 -25.44
N TRP A 343 -13.66 -10.68 -25.73
CA TRP A 343 -12.25 -10.57 -26.06
C TRP A 343 -11.93 -10.48 -27.54
N ARG A 344 -12.93 -10.58 -28.38
CA ARG A 344 -12.75 -10.46 -29.81
C ARG A 344 -12.68 -8.99 -30.20
N SER A 345 -11.50 -8.53 -30.56
CA SER A 345 -11.25 -7.13 -30.94
C SER A 345 -11.95 -6.73 -32.25
N ASP A 346 -12.29 -7.71 -33.08
CA ASP A 346 -13.04 -7.52 -34.35
C ASP A 346 -14.56 -7.34 -34.15
N LEU A 347 -15.06 -7.58 -32.93
CA LEU A 347 -16.48 -7.48 -32.62
C LEU A 347 -16.76 -6.33 -31.62
N PRO A 348 -17.60 -5.35 -31.99
CA PRO A 348 -17.94 -4.27 -31.10
C PRO A 348 -18.72 -4.76 -29.87
N PRO A 349 -18.63 -4.08 -28.70
CA PRO A 349 -19.41 -4.38 -27.54
C PRO A 349 -20.92 -4.20 -27.81
N GLN A 350 -21.74 -5.01 -27.16
CA GLN A 350 -23.21 -4.94 -27.24
C GLN A 350 -23.84 -4.38 -25.98
N LEU A 351 -23.13 -4.52 -24.88
CA LEU A 351 -23.54 -4.09 -23.54
C LEU A 351 -22.47 -3.17 -22.95
N ARG A 352 -22.94 -2.19 -22.20
CA ARG A 352 -22.11 -1.39 -21.28
C ARG A 352 -22.50 -1.80 -19.87
N GLN A 353 -21.65 -2.56 -19.19
CA GLN A 353 -21.86 -2.90 -17.79
C GLN A 353 -21.33 -1.78 -16.92
N THR A 354 -22.11 -1.40 -15.91
CA THR A 354 -21.70 -0.47 -14.85
C THR A 354 -21.77 -1.17 -13.50
N ALA A 355 -20.85 -0.87 -12.62
CA ALA A 355 -20.76 -1.49 -11.30
C ALA A 355 -20.54 -0.43 -10.20
N PRO A 356 -21.45 0.56 -10.06
CA PRO A 356 -21.33 1.58 -9.02
C PRO A 356 -21.47 0.95 -7.64
N ARG A 357 -20.62 1.42 -6.73
CA ARG A 357 -20.66 1.07 -5.31
C ARG A 357 -20.41 2.31 -4.47
N ASP A 358 -21.23 2.47 -3.45
CA ASP A 358 -21.10 3.53 -2.45
C ASP A 358 -20.75 2.91 -1.11
N PHE A 359 -19.82 3.54 -0.39
CA PHE A 359 -19.32 3.07 0.90
C PHE A 359 -19.40 4.19 1.91
N ARG A 360 -19.85 3.85 3.12
CA ARG A 360 -19.77 4.72 4.30
C ARG A 360 -19.12 3.91 5.41
N VAL A 361 -18.04 4.42 5.95
CA VAL A 361 -17.27 3.77 7.01
C VAL A 361 -17.07 4.76 8.14
N VAL A 362 -17.29 4.30 9.36
CA VAL A 362 -16.94 5.03 10.59
C VAL A 362 -16.26 4.07 11.54
N GLY A 363 -15.14 4.48 12.10
CA GLY A 363 -14.38 3.68 13.05
C GLY A 363 -13.83 4.47 14.21
N SER A 364 -13.66 3.81 15.35
CA SER A 364 -13.07 4.35 16.56
C SER A 364 -12.18 3.33 17.22
N GLU A 365 -10.98 3.73 17.62
CA GLU A 365 -9.98 2.86 18.22
C GLU A 365 -9.25 3.57 19.36
N PRO A 366 -9.76 3.52 20.62
CA PRO A 366 -8.98 3.85 21.81
C PRO A 366 -7.96 2.75 22.11
N ARG A 367 -6.74 3.17 22.42
CA ARG A 367 -5.60 2.32 22.80
C ARG A 367 -4.91 2.89 24.00
N LEU A 368 -4.65 2.07 24.98
CA LEU A 368 -3.88 2.40 26.18
C LEU A 368 -2.56 1.63 26.17
N SER A 369 -1.47 2.30 26.47
CA SER A 369 -0.17 1.66 26.68
C SER A 369 0.43 2.15 28.00
N TRP A 370 1.20 1.26 28.66
CA TRP A 370 1.89 1.55 29.91
C TRP A 370 3.08 0.61 30.09
N SER A 371 4.02 1.02 30.89
CA SER A 371 5.14 0.15 31.31
C SER A 371 5.06 -0.19 32.79
N MET A 372 5.64 -1.32 33.13
CA MET A 372 5.82 -1.81 34.51
C MET A 372 7.22 -2.39 34.63
N GLY A 373 7.89 -2.12 35.74
CA GLY A 373 9.13 -2.76 36.13
C GLY A 373 8.97 -3.42 37.50
N ASP A 374 9.74 -4.46 37.75
CA ASP A 374 9.82 -5.09 39.04
C ASP A 374 11.21 -4.92 39.72
N ALA A 375 11.33 -5.31 40.98
CA ALA A 375 12.59 -5.26 41.74
C ALA A 375 13.66 -6.23 41.16
N GLY A 376 13.27 -7.20 40.33
CA GLY A 376 14.16 -8.13 39.63
C GLY A 376 14.66 -7.60 38.28
N GLY A 377 14.26 -6.37 37.87
CA GLY A 377 14.70 -5.73 36.64
C GLY A 377 13.96 -6.21 35.38
N VAL A 378 12.88 -6.99 35.52
CA VAL A 378 12.02 -7.35 34.38
C VAL A 378 11.19 -6.13 33.99
N ARG A 379 11.27 -5.71 32.73
CA ARG A 379 10.46 -4.63 32.19
C ARG A 379 9.33 -5.19 31.35
N GLN A 380 8.13 -4.70 31.59
CA GLN A 380 6.92 -5.08 30.87
C GLN A 380 6.32 -3.85 30.18
N GLN A 381 6.00 -3.96 28.89
CA GLN A 381 5.30 -2.93 28.15
C GLN A 381 3.97 -3.48 27.65
N TRP A 382 2.89 -2.96 28.21
CA TRP A 382 1.54 -3.39 27.90
C TRP A 382 0.91 -2.47 26.84
N THR A 383 0.14 -3.07 25.97
CA THR A 383 -0.73 -2.37 25.02
C THR A 383 -2.08 -3.07 25.02
N ALA A 384 -3.15 -2.32 25.26
CA ALA A 384 -4.53 -2.82 25.16
C ALA A 384 -5.38 -1.85 24.36
N GLY A 385 -6.31 -2.35 23.57
CA GLY A 385 -7.17 -1.51 22.76
C GLY A 385 -8.49 -2.18 22.40
N VAL A 386 -9.43 -1.34 22.00
CA VAL A 386 -10.73 -1.74 21.46
C VAL A 386 -10.93 -1.04 20.15
N ARG A 387 -11.43 -1.74 19.14
CA ARG A 387 -11.74 -1.18 17.83
C ARG A 387 -13.18 -1.48 17.47
N ALA A 388 -13.94 -0.44 17.14
CA ALA A 388 -15.30 -0.55 16.62
C ALA A 388 -15.36 0.05 15.22
N VAL A 389 -15.95 -0.66 14.27
CA VAL A 389 -16.13 -0.18 12.88
C VAL A 389 -17.55 -0.51 12.42
N HIS A 390 -18.17 0.47 11.77
CA HIS A 390 -19.46 0.33 11.10
C HIS A 390 -19.30 0.67 9.62
N GLU A 391 -19.82 -0.18 8.76
CA GLU A 391 -19.73 -0.05 7.31
C GLU A 391 -21.10 -0.24 6.66
N ASP A 392 -21.47 0.69 5.77
CA ASP A 392 -22.62 0.55 4.87
C ASP A 392 -22.12 0.50 3.43
N ILE A 393 -22.59 -0.49 2.65
CA ILE A 393 -22.16 -0.69 1.27
C ILE A 393 -23.40 -0.84 0.38
N ASP A 394 -23.58 0.06 -0.58
CA ASP A 394 -24.52 -0.10 -1.66
C ASP A 394 -23.81 -0.66 -2.89
N PHE A 395 -24.35 -1.76 -3.45
CA PHE A 395 -23.71 -2.52 -4.51
C PHE A 395 -24.71 -2.74 -5.65
N LEU A 396 -24.51 -2.04 -6.75
CA LEU A 396 -25.27 -2.20 -7.97
C LEU A 396 -24.39 -2.73 -9.11
N VAL A 397 -24.90 -3.65 -9.91
CA VAL A 397 -24.36 -4.00 -11.23
C VAL A 397 -25.52 -3.97 -12.22
N GLY A 398 -25.34 -3.23 -13.30
CA GLY A 398 -26.35 -3.12 -14.34
C GLY A 398 -25.75 -3.15 -15.74
N ASN A 399 -26.51 -3.65 -16.69
CA ASN A 399 -26.15 -3.69 -18.10
C ASN A 399 -27.04 -2.73 -18.90
N LEU A 400 -26.42 -1.82 -19.60
CA LEU A 400 -27.06 -0.97 -20.61
C LEU A 400 -26.84 -1.63 -21.98
N ARG A 401 -27.92 -1.98 -22.64
CA ARG A 401 -27.87 -2.51 -24.01
C ARG A 401 -27.68 -1.37 -25.02
N LEU A 402 -26.60 -1.39 -25.78
CA LEU A 402 -26.18 -0.25 -26.59
C LEU A 402 -27.11 0.06 -27.77
N ARG A 403 -27.81 -0.97 -28.30
CA ARG A 403 -28.67 -0.80 -29.51
C ARG A 403 -29.94 0.02 -29.25
N ASP A 404 -30.48 0.01 -28.02
CA ASP A 404 -31.80 0.57 -27.69
C ASP A 404 -31.85 1.26 -26.32
N GLY A 405 -30.72 1.30 -25.59
CA GLY A 405 -30.63 1.97 -24.29
C GLY A 405 -31.36 1.26 -23.15
N LEU A 406 -31.79 0.00 -23.32
CA LEU A 406 -32.46 -0.75 -22.25
C LEU A 406 -31.48 -1.06 -21.12
N PHE A 407 -31.78 -0.56 -19.92
CA PHE A 407 -31.05 -0.89 -18.70
C PHE A 407 -31.65 -2.09 -17.99
N THR A 408 -30.82 -3.02 -17.58
CA THR A 408 -31.20 -4.21 -16.80
C THR A 408 -30.32 -4.29 -15.57
N SER A 409 -30.92 -4.28 -14.39
CA SER A 409 -30.23 -4.55 -13.13
C SER A 409 -29.85 -6.03 -13.07
N VAL A 410 -28.57 -6.30 -12.85
CA VAL A 410 -28.01 -7.66 -12.69
C VAL A 410 -27.88 -8.00 -11.23
N ARG A 411 -27.51 -7.04 -10.39
CA ARG A 411 -27.35 -7.15 -8.94
C ARG A 411 -27.70 -5.83 -8.30
N ASP A 412 -28.47 -5.89 -7.23
CA ASP A 412 -28.81 -4.73 -6.41
C ASP A 412 -28.86 -5.16 -4.94
N TRP A 413 -27.80 -4.85 -4.21
CA TRP A 413 -27.56 -5.35 -2.86
C TRP A 413 -27.18 -4.20 -1.93
N GLN A 414 -27.55 -4.34 -0.68
CA GLN A 414 -27.10 -3.49 0.42
C GLN A 414 -26.46 -4.39 1.49
N PHE A 415 -25.32 -3.92 2.03
CA PHE A 415 -24.59 -4.58 3.12
C PHE A 415 -24.44 -3.62 4.27
N GLU A 416 -24.55 -4.16 5.47
CA GLU A 416 -24.26 -3.48 6.73
C GLU A 416 -23.31 -4.38 7.53
N ASP A 417 -22.10 -3.91 7.82
CA ASP A 417 -21.11 -4.61 8.61
C ASP A 417 -20.87 -3.88 9.93
N ARG A 418 -20.89 -4.61 11.04
CA ARG A 418 -20.55 -4.12 12.37
C ARG A 418 -19.46 -4.98 12.96
N ALA A 419 -18.29 -4.40 13.17
CA ALA A 419 -17.14 -5.08 13.70
C ALA A 419 -16.77 -4.51 15.07
N LEU A 420 -16.42 -5.40 15.98
CA LEU A 420 -15.88 -5.10 17.29
C LEU A 420 -14.68 -6.00 17.56
N ALA A 421 -13.57 -5.40 17.92
CA ALA A 421 -12.37 -6.12 18.35
C ALA A 421 -11.87 -5.60 19.70
N ALA A 422 -11.28 -6.49 20.47
CA ALA A 422 -10.53 -6.15 21.68
C ALA A 422 -9.20 -6.90 21.65
N TYR A 423 -8.12 -6.24 22.04
CA TYR A 423 -6.80 -6.85 22.01
C TYR A 423 -5.92 -6.39 23.18
N VAL A 424 -4.97 -7.25 23.53
CA VAL A 424 -3.94 -6.99 24.53
C VAL A 424 -2.64 -7.66 24.13
N SER A 425 -1.53 -6.99 24.36
CA SER A 425 -0.17 -7.56 24.23
C SER A 425 0.72 -7.05 25.34
N ASN A 426 1.74 -7.83 25.72
CA ASN A 426 2.73 -7.49 26.73
C ASN A 426 4.14 -7.83 26.25
N ALA A 427 4.98 -6.85 25.98
CA ALA A 427 6.40 -7.07 25.71
C ALA A 427 7.16 -7.18 27.04
N ILE A 428 7.60 -8.39 27.37
CA ILE A 428 8.33 -8.76 28.58
C ILE A 428 9.81 -8.82 28.25
N THR A 429 10.59 -7.84 28.72
CA THR A 429 12.05 -7.79 28.53
C THR A 429 12.75 -8.21 29.81
N LEU A 430 13.63 -9.22 29.71
CA LEU A 430 14.39 -9.73 30.84
C LEU A 430 15.47 -8.74 31.32
N PRO A 431 16.00 -8.89 32.55
CA PRO A 431 16.89 -7.91 33.18
C PRO A 431 18.18 -7.60 32.41
N ASP A 432 18.67 -8.54 31.61
CA ASP A 432 19.86 -8.35 30.76
C ASP A 432 19.53 -7.61 29.43
N GLU A 433 18.27 -7.24 29.25
CA GLU A 433 17.71 -6.60 28.04
C GLU A 433 17.94 -7.34 26.72
N ARG A 434 18.38 -8.61 26.80
CA ARG A 434 18.71 -9.43 25.61
C ARG A 434 17.53 -10.22 25.08
N LEU A 435 16.63 -10.65 25.94
CA LEU A 435 15.47 -11.45 25.57
C LEU A 435 14.18 -10.67 25.82
N THR A 436 13.37 -10.53 24.78
CA THR A 436 12.02 -9.98 24.84
C THR A 436 11.02 -11.01 24.34
N ILE A 437 9.99 -11.30 25.11
CA ILE A 437 8.90 -12.21 24.78
C ILE A 437 7.60 -11.40 24.77
N THR A 438 6.85 -11.44 23.67
CA THR A 438 5.63 -10.67 23.53
C THR A 438 4.43 -11.57 23.20
N PRO A 439 3.73 -12.11 24.23
CA PRO A 439 2.43 -12.71 24.04
C PRO A 439 1.38 -11.64 23.70
N GLY A 440 0.43 -12.02 22.87
CA GLY A 440 -0.69 -11.17 22.51
C GLY A 440 -1.94 -11.97 22.19
N LEU A 441 -3.08 -11.35 22.39
CA LEU A 441 -4.39 -11.93 22.12
C LEU A 441 -5.32 -10.88 21.55
N ARG A 442 -6.05 -11.25 20.50
CA ARG A 442 -7.09 -10.43 19.91
C ARG A 442 -8.37 -11.24 19.75
N TYR A 443 -9.48 -10.66 20.12
CA TYR A 443 -10.81 -11.16 19.84
C TYR A 443 -11.44 -10.31 18.74
N GLU A 444 -11.98 -10.95 17.71
CA GLU A 444 -12.71 -10.31 16.62
C GLU A 444 -14.15 -10.81 16.57
N ARG A 445 -15.07 -9.87 16.36
CA ARG A 445 -16.48 -10.16 16.10
C ARG A 445 -16.96 -9.28 14.95
N LEU A 446 -17.45 -9.90 13.89
CA LEU A 446 -18.08 -9.25 12.76
C LEU A 446 -19.51 -9.77 12.60
N ASP A 447 -20.46 -8.85 12.46
CA ASP A 447 -21.86 -9.10 12.16
C ASP A 447 -22.18 -8.44 10.82
N SER A 448 -22.32 -9.26 9.76
CA SER A 448 -22.60 -8.82 8.41
C SER A 448 -24.04 -9.11 8.06
N ARG A 449 -24.79 -8.11 7.63
CA ARG A 449 -26.17 -8.20 7.17
C ARG A 449 -26.22 -7.75 5.72
N TYR A 450 -26.91 -8.51 4.90
CA TYR A 450 -27.08 -8.16 3.51
C TYR A 450 -28.52 -8.35 3.04
N PHE A 451 -28.94 -7.43 2.20
CA PHE A 451 -30.26 -7.33 1.65
C PHE A 451 -30.21 -7.28 0.12
N ASN A 452 -30.82 -8.25 -0.53
CA ASN A 452 -31.02 -8.26 -1.98
C ASN A 452 -32.30 -7.49 -2.31
N ARG A 453 -32.17 -6.29 -2.87
CA ARG A 453 -33.31 -5.42 -3.18
C ARG A 453 -34.18 -6.00 -4.29
N ALA A 454 -33.62 -6.81 -5.21
CA ALA A 454 -34.36 -7.42 -6.31
C ALA A 454 -35.29 -8.56 -5.84
N THR A 455 -34.88 -9.33 -4.83
CA THR A 455 -35.65 -10.50 -4.35
C THR A 455 -36.29 -10.31 -2.98
N GLY A 456 -35.92 -9.22 -2.25
CA GLY A 456 -36.33 -9.01 -0.86
C GLY A 456 -35.62 -9.91 0.16
N LEU A 457 -34.69 -10.76 -0.27
CA LEU A 457 -33.96 -11.69 0.61
C LEU A 457 -33.06 -10.93 1.57
N ARG A 458 -33.14 -11.28 2.86
CA ARG A 458 -32.22 -10.81 3.91
C ARG A 458 -31.43 -11.98 4.45
N THR A 459 -30.14 -11.79 4.58
CA THR A 459 -29.23 -12.81 5.11
C THR A 459 -28.27 -12.17 6.12
N ARG A 460 -27.76 -12.99 7.02
CA ARG A 460 -26.82 -12.59 8.06
C ARG A 460 -25.68 -13.60 8.11
N ASN A 461 -24.46 -13.09 8.20
CA ASN A 461 -23.26 -13.87 8.48
C ASN A 461 -22.60 -13.32 9.76
N GLN A 462 -22.08 -14.21 10.61
CA GLN A 462 -21.35 -13.84 11.82
C GLN A 462 -20.00 -14.54 11.84
N THR A 463 -18.95 -13.73 11.95
CA THR A 463 -17.60 -14.23 12.20
C THR A 463 -17.21 -13.87 13.64
N ARG A 464 -16.67 -14.84 14.38
CA ARG A 464 -16.10 -14.65 15.72
C ARG A 464 -14.88 -15.52 15.83
N ASP A 465 -13.76 -14.94 16.22
CA ASP A 465 -12.54 -15.71 16.42
C ASP A 465 -11.62 -15.07 17.45
N VAL A 466 -10.69 -15.88 17.97
CA VAL A 466 -9.62 -15.49 18.85
C VAL A 466 -8.31 -15.67 18.11
N LEU A 467 -7.53 -14.62 18.03
CA LEU A 467 -6.28 -14.55 17.29
C LEU A 467 -5.11 -14.42 18.27
N PRO A 468 -4.52 -15.54 18.71
CA PRO A 468 -3.31 -15.51 19.54
C PRO A 468 -2.09 -15.16 18.72
N GLY A 469 -1.11 -14.53 19.37
CA GLY A 469 0.20 -14.25 18.81
C GLY A 469 1.27 -14.34 19.88
N LEU A 470 2.45 -14.81 19.49
CA LEU A 470 3.63 -14.83 20.32
C LEU A 470 4.82 -14.43 19.48
N THR A 471 5.59 -13.45 19.94
CA THR A 471 6.88 -13.12 19.35
C THR A 471 7.99 -13.23 20.37
N VAL A 472 9.17 -13.64 19.94
CA VAL A 472 10.39 -13.76 20.75
C VAL A 472 11.52 -13.07 20.00
N GLY A 473 12.18 -12.12 20.65
CA GLY A 473 13.36 -11.43 20.14
C GLY A 473 14.55 -11.62 21.06
N PHE A 474 15.72 -11.96 20.51
CA PHE A 474 16.94 -12.18 21.26
C PHE A 474 18.12 -11.40 20.67
N GLN A 475 18.62 -10.42 21.43
CA GLN A 475 19.85 -9.67 21.12
C GLN A 475 21.05 -10.47 21.62
N ALA A 476 21.71 -11.18 20.72
CA ALA A 476 22.86 -12.02 21.10
C ALA A 476 24.09 -11.17 21.49
N ASN A 477 24.33 -10.09 20.74
CA ASN A 477 25.34 -9.06 21.00
C ASN A 477 24.93 -7.76 20.26
N ALA A 478 25.80 -6.76 20.20
CA ALA A 478 25.52 -5.49 19.53
C ALA A 478 25.18 -5.62 18.04
N GLU A 479 25.67 -6.67 17.37
CA GLU A 479 25.56 -6.88 15.93
C GLU A 479 24.44 -7.83 15.54
N TRP A 480 24.12 -8.85 16.37
CA TRP A 480 23.23 -9.95 16.04
C TRP A 480 21.94 -9.92 16.83
N PHE A 481 20.84 -9.88 16.11
CA PHE A 481 19.49 -10.06 16.65
C PHE A 481 18.79 -11.24 16.01
N PHE A 482 18.19 -12.13 16.81
CA PHE A 482 17.39 -13.26 16.37
C PHE A 482 15.95 -13.07 16.76
N TYR A 483 15.03 -13.56 15.96
CA TYR A 483 13.61 -13.52 16.27
C TYR A 483 12.88 -14.77 15.80
N ALA A 484 11.77 -15.06 16.46
CA ALA A 484 10.79 -16.03 16.02
C ALA A 484 9.38 -15.55 16.41
N ASP A 485 8.41 -15.80 15.57
CA ASP A 485 7.02 -15.50 15.85
C ASP A 485 6.04 -16.55 15.33
N GLY A 486 4.86 -16.59 15.97
CA GLY A 486 3.74 -17.43 15.54
C GLY A 486 2.44 -16.70 15.83
N GLN A 487 1.61 -16.49 14.81
CA GLN A 487 0.36 -15.76 14.94
C GLN A 487 -0.74 -16.34 14.10
N ARG A 488 -1.97 -16.27 14.63
CA ARG A 488 -3.18 -16.57 13.89
C ARG A 488 -3.78 -15.30 13.29
N SER A 489 -4.11 -15.32 12.02
CA SER A 489 -4.76 -14.22 11.31
C SER A 489 -6.09 -14.67 10.69
N LEU A 490 -6.97 -13.70 10.46
CA LEU A 490 -8.32 -13.89 9.99
C LEU A 490 -8.63 -12.96 8.84
N ARG A 491 -9.37 -13.46 7.83
CA ARG A 491 -10.05 -12.64 6.83
C ARG A 491 -11.52 -13.05 6.73
N ALA A 492 -12.40 -12.08 6.92
CA ALA A 492 -13.84 -12.33 6.78
C ALA A 492 -14.25 -12.50 5.31
N PRO A 493 -15.36 -13.22 5.02
CA PRO A 493 -15.92 -13.28 3.68
C PRO A 493 -16.28 -11.89 3.16
N GLN A 494 -15.90 -11.61 1.92
CA GLN A 494 -16.12 -10.30 1.30
C GLN A 494 -17.50 -10.22 0.64
N VAL A 495 -18.04 -9.00 0.53
CA VAL A 495 -19.37 -8.78 -0.10
C VAL A 495 -19.48 -9.41 -1.49
N THR A 496 -18.41 -9.39 -2.29
CA THR A 496 -18.39 -10.02 -3.62
C THR A 496 -18.44 -11.55 -3.59
N GLN A 497 -18.01 -12.15 -2.50
CA GLN A 497 -18.00 -13.60 -2.31
C GLN A 497 -19.35 -14.10 -1.79
N ILE A 498 -19.94 -13.35 -0.85
CA ILE A 498 -21.21 -13.68 -0.21
C ILE A 498 -22.37 -13.70 -1.21
N ILE A 499 -22.43 -12.77 -2.16
CA ILE A 499 -23.51 -12.68 -3.16
C ILE A 499 -23.56 -13.86 -4.14
N PHE A 500 -22.50 -14.65 -4.21
CA PHE A 500 -22.41 -15.83 -5.11
C PHE A 500 -22.46 -17.16 -4.35
N GLY A 501 -22.33 -17.12 -3.04
CA GLY A 501 -22.18 -18.32 -2.23
C GLY A 501 -23.20 -18.43 -1.13
N ASN A 502 -23.25 -19.60 -0.56
CA ASN A 502 -23.96 -19.92 0.67
C ASN A 502 -23.19 -19.32 1.87
N ASN A 503 -23.52 -19.71 3.09
CA ASN A 503 -22.75 -19.39 4.27
C ASN A 503 -21.27 -19.73 4.05
N LEU A 504 -20.41 -18.69 4.11
CA LEU A 504 -18.97 -18.84 4.03
C LEU A 504 -18.39 -18.60 5.42
N ASP A 505 -17.48 -19.48 5.83
CA ASP A 505 -16.67 -19.28 7.01
C ASP A 505 -15.52 -18.32 6.70
N ALA A 506 -15.00 -17.66 7.73
CA ALA A 506 -13.82 -16.82 7.60
C ALA A 506 -12.61 -17.66 7.18
N GLU A 507 -11.75 -17.07 6.37
CA GLU A 507 -10.43 -17.61 6.09
C GLU A 507 -9.56 -17.44 7.33
N LEU A 508 -8.83 -18.48 7.72
CA LEU A 508 -7.92 -18.49 8.86
C LEU A 508 -6.53 -18.94 8.39
N ALA A 509 -5.51 -18.32 8.92
CA ALA A 509 -4.15 -18.71 8.65
C ALA A 509 -3.28 -18.68 9.92
N TRP A 510 -2.41 -19.66 10.08
CA TRP A 510 -1.29 -19.62 10.98
C TRP A 510 -0.05 -19.13 10.24
N ASN A 511 0.58 -18.10 10.76
CA ASN A 511 1.83 -17.56 10.28
C ASN A 511 2.92 -17.88 11.29
N TYR A 512 3.99 -18.54 10.85
CA TYR A 512 5.20 -18.81 11.64
C TYR A 512 6.38 -18.21 10.91
N GLU A 513 7.26 -17.57 11.65
CA GLU A 513 8.44 -16.94 11.10
C GLU A 513 9.62 -17.08 12.07
N ALA A 514 10.82 -17.23 11.52
CA ALA A 514 12.06 -17.11 12.28
C ALA A 514 13.13 -16.44 11.41
N GLY A 515 13.97 -15.63 12.02
CA GLY A 515 15.01 -14.92 11.28
C GLY A 515 16.06 -14.29 12.15
N THR A 516 16.98 -13.62 11.46
CA THR A 516 18.10 -12.90 12.09
C THR A 516 18.41 -11.63 11.37
N ARG A 517 18.90 -10.64 12.10
CA ARG A 517 19.49 -9.41 11.59
C ARG A 517 20.92 -9.29 12.06
N TYR A 518 21.80 -9.00 11.13
CA TYR A 518 23.21 -8.78 11.36
C TYR A 518 23.60 -7.36 10.91
N GLN A 519 24.04 -6.55 11.84
CA GLN A 519 24.47 -5.18 11.61
C GLN A 519 25.79 -4.91 12.34
N PRO A 520 26.94 -5.28 11.72
CA PRO A 520 28.25 -5.11 12.33
C PRO A 520 28.68 -3.65 12.44
N ASN A 521 28.08 -2.77 11.66
CA ASN A 521 28.32 -1.32 11.62
C ASN A 521 27.15 -0.59 10.95
N ASP A 522 27.20 0.73 10.91
CA ASP A 522 26.14 1.58 10.32
C ASP A 522 25.99 1.42 8.80
N ARG A 523 26.95 0.74 8.14
CA ARG A 523 27.02 0.62 6.67
C ARG A 523 26.62 -0.73 6.15
N THR A 524 26.51 -1.72 7.01
CA THR A 524 26.18 -3.10 6.61
C THR A 524 24.98 -3.57 7.40
N ARG A 525 23.91 -3.90 6.70
CA ARG A 525 22.71 -4.50 7.26
C ARG A 525 22.32 -5.73 6.45
N ILE A 526 22.19 -6.86 7.11
CA ILE A 526 21.75 -8.13 6.52
C ILE A 526 20.55 -8.63 7.33
N GLN A 527 19.48 -8.98 6.65
CA GLN A 527 18.33 -9.65 7.25
C GLN A 527 18.09 -10.96 6.51
N LEU A 528 17.93 -12.04 7.25
CA LEU A 528 17.53 -13.35 6.74
C LEU A 528 16.32 -13.83 7.53
N GLY A 529 15.27 -14.26 6.83
CA GLY A 529 14.06 -14.82 7.43
C GLY A 529 13.58 -16.05 6.68
N ALA A 530 12.96 -16.96 7.41
CA ALA A 530 12.20 -18.09 6.87
C ALA A 530 10.78 -18.05 7.43
N TYR A 531 9.79 -18.41 6.63
CA TYR A 531 8.39 -18.34 7.02
C TYR A 531 7.59 -19.55 6.52
N LEU A 532 6.50 -19.81 7.23
CA LEU A 532 5.46 -20.78 6.88
C LEU A 532 4.10 -20.16 7.15
N ILE A 533 3.22 -20.15 6.14
CA ILE A 533 1.83 -19.73 6.26
C ILE A 533 0.95 -20.91 5.89
N ASP A 534 0.27 -21.48 6.88
CA ASP A 534 -0.74 -22.52 6.68
C ASP A 534 -2.12 -21.87 6.63
N PHE A 535 -2.73 -21.88 5.48
CA PHE A 535 -4.02 -21.27 5.20
C PHE A 535 -5.13 -22.30 5.24
N ASP A 536 -6.03 -22.15 6.18
CA ASP A 536 -7.23 -23.00 6.30
C ASP A 536 -8.46 -22.29 5.74
N GLN A 537 -9.38 -23.06 5.16
CA GLN A 537 -10.70 -22.62 4.69
C GLN A 537 -10.63 -21.45 3.69
N GLN A 538 -9.62 -21.44 2.84
CA GLN A 538 -9.48 -20.39 1.83
C GLN A 538 -10.74 -20.33 0.94
N ILE A 539 -11.28 -19.12 0.81
CA ILE A 539 -12.44 -18.86 -0.03
C ILE A 539 -11.96 -18.77 -1.48
N GLN A 540 -12.44 -19.68 -2.31
CA GLN A 540 -12.12 -19.75 -3.72
C GLN A 540 -13.37 -19.82 -4.58
N LEU A 541 -13.29 -19.26 -5.79
CA LEU A 541 -14.35 -19.40 -6.79
C LEU A 541 -14.27 -20.82 -7.39
N ASP A 542 -15.33 -21.60 -7.21
CA ASP A 542 -15.49 -22.83 -7.95
C ASP A 542 -15.80 -22.47 -9.43
N ASN A 543 -14.86 -22.69 -10.31
CA ASN A 543 -14.97 -22.32 -11.72
C ASN A 543 -16.04 -23.10 -12.49
N THR A 544 -16.44 -24.28 -11.98
CA THR A 544 -17.49 -25.10 -12.58
C THR A 544 -18.87 -24.60 -12.21
N THR A 545 -19.11 -24.37 -10.93
CA THR A 545 -20.41 -23.93 -10.41
C THR A 545 -20.55 -22.41 -10.36
N ARG A 546 -19.44 -21.65 -10.52
CA ARG A 546 -19.38 -20.19 -10.38
C ARG A 546 -19.84 -19.67 -9.02
N VAL A 547 -19.64 -20.48 -7.98
CA VAL A 547 -19.99 -20.18 -6.59
C VAL A 547 -18.72 -20.14 -5.74
N PHE A 548 -18.62 -19.19 -4.84
CA PHE A 548 -17.53 -19.14 -3.85
C PHE A 548 -17.77 -20.18 -2.75
N ARG A 549 -16.72 -20.88 -2.35
CA ARG A 549 -16.74 -21.92 -1.32
C ARG A 549 -15.46 -21.87 -0.49
N ASN A 550 -15.53 -22.35 0.75
CA ASN A 550 -14.34 -22.63 1.56
C ASN A 550 -13.73 -23.98 1.08
N LEU A 551 -12.99 -23.93 -0.01
CA LEU A 551 -12.54 -25.16 -0.70
C LEU A 551 -11.10 -25.54 -0.36
N GLY A 552 -10.32 -24.63 0.22
CA GLY A 552 -8.89 -24.80 0.11
C GLY A 552 -8.09 -24.71 1.39
N LYS A 553 -7.13 -25.64 1.48
CA LYS A 553 -5.92 -25.44 2.25
C LYS A 553 -4.81 -25.11 1.28
N THR A 554 -4.05 -24.07 1.59
CA THR A 554 -2.81 -23.73 0.88
C THR A 554 -1.70 -23.54 1.89
N ARG A 555 -0.48 -23.89 1.47
CA ARG A 555 0.74 -23.68 2.24
C ARG A 555 1.65 -22.78 1.47
N HIS A 556 2.12 -21.72 2.12
CA HIS A 556 3.12 -20.81 1.58
C HIS A 556 4.35 -20.86 2.47
N GLN A 557 5.46 -21.35 1.97
CA GLN A 557 6.70 -21.44 2.72
C GLN A 557 7.83 -20.86 1.90
N GLY A 558 8.79 -20.23 2.59
CA GLY A 558 9.88 -19.60 1.88
C GLY A 558 10.92 -18.97 2.75
N GLY A 559 11.84 -18.28 2.10
CA GLY A 559 12.91 -17.52 2.75
C GLY A 559 13.16 -16.21 2.03
N GLU A 560 13.57 -15.21 2.78
CA GLU A 560 13.84 -13.85 2.32
C GLU A 560 15.22 -13.41 2.84
N LEU A 561 16.05 -12.86 1.94
CA LEU A 561 17.35 -12.27 2.24
C LEU A 561 17.33 -10.82 1.78
N GLU A 562 17.79 -9.94 2.63
CA GLU A 562 18.01 -8.53 2.34
C GLU A 562 19.44 -8.15 2.75
N LEU A 563 20.11 -7.41 1.87
CA LEU A 563 21.44 -6.84 2.10
C LEU A 563 21.41 -5.35 1.74
N GLN A 564 21.89 -4.54 2.65
CA GLN A 564 22.29 -3.16 2.38
C GLN A 564 23.76 -3.00 2.75
N TRP A 565 24.56 -2.44 1.84
CA TRP A 565 25.99 -2.30 2.05
C TRP A 565 26.52 -1.01 1.42
N SER A 566 27.27 -0.23 2.21
CA SER A 566 28.02 0.94 1.75
C SER A 566 29.50 0.69 1.97
N PRO A 567 30.33 0.47 0.91
CA PRO A 567 31.75 0.15 1.04
C PRO A 567 32.52 1.27 1.78
N GLU A 568 33.46 0.87 2.63
CA GLU A 568 34.23 1.83 3.44
C GLU A 568 35.04 2.80 2.61
N ASN A 569 35.64 2.32 1.53
CA ASN A 569 36.47 3.10 0.63
C ASN A 569 35.66 3.91 -0.40
N LEU A 570 34.34 3.71 -0.45
CA LEU A 570 33.43 4.35 -1.42
C LEU A 570 32.11 4.72 -0.74
N ARG A 571 32.19 5.59 0.27
CA ARG A 571 31.05 5.97 1.14
C ARG A 571 29.86 6.59 0.38
N ALA A 572 30.11 7.13 -0.79
CA ALA A 572 29.11 7.67 -1.69
C ALA A 572 28.24 6.61 -2.35
N LEU A 573 28.63 5.34 -2.30
CA LEU A 573 27.92 4.19 -2.89
C LEU A 573 27.14 3.44 -1.83
N THR A 574 25.86 3.24 -2.07
CA THR A 574 25.04 2.28 -1.32
C THR A 574 24.52 1.21 -2.27
N LEU A 575 24.72 -0.04 -1.93
CA LEU A 575 24.24 -1.20 -2.68
C LEU A 575 23.15 -1.91 -1.90
N ASN A 576 22.11 -2.34 -2.61
CA ASN A 576 20.99 -3.10 -2.05
C ASN A 576 20.81 -4.38 -2.86
N ALA A 577 20.66 -5.50 -2.19
CA ALA A 577 20.31 -6.77 -2.81
C ALA A 577 19.22 -7.46 -2.00
N GLY A 578 18.28 -8.09 -2.71
CA GLY A 578 17.20 -8.84 -2.11
C GLY A 578 16.97 -10.15 -2.87
N TYR A 579 16.64 -11.20 -2.14
CA TYR A 579 16.21 -12.47 -2.71
C TYR A 579 15.03 -13.01 -1.92
N ALA A 580 13.99 -13.44 -2.60
CA ALA A 580 12.89 -14.19 -1.99
C ALA A 580 12.66 -15.49 -2.74
N TYR A 581 12.61 -16.56 -1.98
CA TYR A 581 12.16 -17.88 -2.42
C TYR A 581 10.78 -18.16 -1.85
N LEU A 582 9.86 -18.61 -2.69
CA LEU A 582 8.50 -18.97 -2.32
C LEU A 582 8.13 -20.32 -2.93
N ASP A 583 7.75 -21.26 -2.10
CA ASP A 583 7.04 -22.47 -2.49
C ASP A 583 5.61 -22.40 -1.94
N ALA A 584 4.64 -22.18 -2.82
CA ALA A 584 3.24 -22.06 -2.49
C ALA A 584 2.46 -23.19 -3.16
N SER A 585 1.86 -24.06 -2.37
CA SER A 585 1.18 -25.28 -2.82
C SER A 585 -0.28 -25.33 -2.37
N GLN A 586 -1.10 -25.98 -3.19
CA GLN A 586 -2.48 -26.34 -2.87
C GLN A 586 -2.47 -27.66 -2.09
N GLU A 587 -2.93 -27.65 -0.83
CA GLU A 587 -2.84 -28.82 0.07
C GLU A 587 -4.11 -29.67 0.07
N SER A 588 -5.17 -29.22 -0.61
CA SER A 588 -6.45 -29.92 -0.68
C SER A 588 -7.15 -29.74 -2.02
N GLY A 589 -8.23 -30.49 -2.24
CA GLY A 589 -9.04 -30.40 -3.45
C GLY A 589 -8.44 -31.10 -4.67
N ALA A 590 -9.01 -30.82 -5.84
CA ALA A 590 -8.68 -31.48 -7.11
C ALA A 590 -7.25 -31.16 -7.60
N PHE A 591 -6.68 -30.08 -7.13
CA PHE A 591 -5.35 -29.56 -7.57
C PHE A 591 -4.28 -29.72 -6.48
N ARG A 592 -4.47 -30.65 -5.54
CA ARG A 592 -3.52 -30.92 -4.46
C ARG A 592 -2.12 -31.20 -5.01
N GLY A 593 -1.12 -30.59 -4.42
CA GLY A 593 0.29 -30.68 -4.81
C GLY A 593 0.70 -29.75 -5.96
N LEU A 594 -0.28 -29.08 -6.61
CA LEU A 594 0.01 -28.07 -7.62
C LEU A 594 0.28 -26.69 -6.97
N ARG A 595 0.96 -25.83 -7.70
CA ARG A 595 1.31 -24.50 -7.21
C ARG A 595 0.09 -23.58 -7.13
N VAL A 596 0.10 -22.69 -6.15
CA VAL A 596 -0.89 -21.61 -6.06
C VAL A 596 -0.72 -20.67 -7.28
N PRO A 597 -1.79 -20.25 -7.95
CA PRO A 597 -1.73 -19.33 -9.08
C PRO A 597 -1.02 -18.00 -8.75
N TYR A 598 -0.43 -17.37 -9.77
CA TYR A 598 0.27 -16.07 -9.74
C TYR A 598 1.53 -16.02 -8.89
N THR A 599 1.94 -17.13 -8.25
CA THR A 599 3.14 -17.20 -7.40
C THR A 599 4.38 -17.48 -8.21
N SER A 600 5.34 -16.56 -8.14
CA SER A 600 6.71 -16.76 -8.66
C SER A 600 7.58 -17.39 -7.59
N ARG A 601 8.37 -18.43 -7.93
CA ARG A 601 9.25 -19.10 -6.96
C ARG A 601 10.42 -18.25 -6.52
N ASN A 602 10.98 -17.49 -7.45
CA ASN A 602 12.18 -16.70 -7.21
C ASN A 602 11.92 -15.25 -7.56
N GLN A 603 12.30 -14.38 -6.66
CA GLN A 603 12.40 -12.94 -6.85
C GLN A 603 13.83 -12.52 -6.54
N ILE A 604 14.44 -11.73 -7.41
CA ILE A 604 15.76 -11.13 -7.21
C ILE A 604 15.60 -9.62 -7.34
N ILE A 605 16.18 -8.88 -6.41
CA ILE A 605 16.20 -7.43 -6.41
C ILE A 605 17.64 -7.00 -6.33
N LEU A 606 18.07 -6.12 -7.22
CA LEU A 606 19.39 -5.51 -7.18
C LEU A 606 19.23 -4.02 -7.35
N GLY A 607 19.96 -3.24 -6.57
CA GLY A 607 19.93 -1.81 -6.66
C GLY A 607 21.15 -1.16 -6.04
N GLY A 608 21.34 0.10 -6.32
CA GLY A 608 22.35 0.92 -5.71
C GLY A 608 22.21 2.36 -6.13
N ASN A 609 22.71 3.24 -5.29
CA ASN A 609 22.81 4.65 -5.55
C ASN A 609 24.22 5.15 -5.25
N TYR A 610 24.68 6.03 -6.13
CA TYR A 610 25.99 6.68 -6.00
C TYR A 610 25.78 8.22 -5.98
N THR A 611 26.20 8.85 -4.88
CA THR A 611 26.04 10.29 -4.69
C THR A 611 27.41 10.97 -4.82
N LEU A 612 27.56 11.85 -5.80
CA LEU A 612 28.75 12.68 -6.02
C LEU A 612 28.37 14.15 -5.94
N GLY A 613 28.76 14.80 -4.86
CA GLY A 613 28.38 16.18 -4.59
C GLY A 613 26.86 16.33 -4.56
N HIS A 614 26.33 17.13 -5.48
CA HIS A 614 24.90 17.41 -5.61
C HIS A 614 24.16 16.45 -6.56
N THR A 615 24.84 15.43 -7.09
CA THR A 615 24.28 14.49 -8.08
C THR A 615 24.18 13.10 -7.48
N THR A 616 23.00 12.50 -7.56
CA THR A 616 22.77 11.08 -7.23
C THR A 616 22.38 10.33 -8.49
N VAL A 617 23.08 9.21 -8.75
CA VAL A 617 22.72 8.24 -9.79
C VAL A 617 22.24 6.99 -9.11
N ALA A 618 21.05 6.54 -9.47
CA ALA A 618 20.44 5.32 -8.95
C ALA A 618 20.19 4.30 -10.06
N LEU A 619 20.45 3.04 -9.77
CA LEU A 619 20.10 1.89 -10.62
C LEU A 619 19.32 0.90 -9.76
N SER A 620 18.25 0.35 -10.27
CA SER A 620 17.47 -0.68 -9.58
C SER A 620 16.91 -1.70 -10.56
N SER A 621 16.74 -2.91 -10.09
CA SER A 621 16.13 -3.96 -10.87
C SER A 621 15.33 -4.94 -10.04
N TYR A 622 14.38 -5.61 -10.68
CA TYR A 622 13.64 -6.72 -10.08
C TYR A 622 13.39 -7.81 -11.12
N TYR A 623 13.61 -9.04 -10.68
CA TYR A 623 13.36 -10.25 -11.44
C TYR A 623 12.28 -11.08 -10.76
N PHE A 624 11.35 -11.62 -11.56
CA PHE A 624 10.40 -12.63 -11.13
C PHE A 624 10.47 -13.85 -12.02
N SER A 625 10.55 -15.04 -11.45
CA SER A 625 10.44 -16.28 -12.20
C SER A 625 9.02 -16.51 -12.70
N LYS A 626 8.86 -17.41 -13.66
CA LYS A 626 7.56 -17.80 -14.23
C LYS A 626 6.54 -18.21 -13.15
N ALA A 627 5.26 -18.03 -13.44
CA ALA A 627 4.14 -18.41 -12.60
C ALA A 627 3.02 -19.03 -13.44
N TYR A 628 2.06 -19.71 -12.82
CA TYR A 628 0.85 -20.17 -13.50
C TYR A 628 -0.30 -19.24 -13.19
N SER A 629 -1.23 -19.07 -14.14
CA SER A 629 -2.39 -18.19 -13.93
C SER A 629 -3.65 -18.94 -13.47
N ASP A 630 -3.62 -20.26 -13.38
CA ASP A 630 -4.73 -21.09 -12.97
C ASP A 630 -4.32 -22.21 -12.02
N ALA A 631 -5.29 -22.74 -11.28
CA ALA A 631 -5.06 -23.75 -10.25
C ALA A 631 -4.57 -25.09 -10.81
N ALA A 632 -4.89 -25.41 -12.07
CA ALA A 632 -4.42 -26.62 -12.76
C ALA A 632 -2.97 -26.55 -13.23
N ASN A 633 -2.32 -25.39 -13.09
CA ASN A 633 -0.97 -25.11 -13.56
C ASN A 633 -0.81 -25.38 -15.07
N THR A 634 -1.77 -24.96 -15.86
CA THR A 634 -1.76 -25.09 -17.32
C THR A 634 -0.53 -24.35 -17.89
N VAL A 635 0.22 -25.02 -18.75
CA VAL A 635 1.42 -24.44 -19.37
C VAL A 635 1.05 -23.65 -20.62
N GLN A 636 0.27 -24.26 -21.49
CA GLN A 636 -0.11 -23.66 -22.76
C GLN A 636 -1.27 -22.67 -22.58
N GLU A 637 -1.12 -21.51 -23.16
CA GLU A 637 -2.16 -20.49 -23.20
C GLU A 637 -3.26 -20.89 -24.18
N ASN A 638 -4.51 -20.72 -23.80
CA ASN A 638 -5.64 -20.89 -24.71
C ASN A 638 -5.89 -19.62 -25.55
N ALA A 639 -6.76 -19.68 -26.55
CA ALA A 639 -7.02 -18.60 -27.50
C ALA A 639 -7.46 -17.27 -26.86
N ILE A 640 -8.14 -17.34 -25.71
CA ILE A 640 -8.59 -16.15 -24.98
C ILE A 640 -7.67 -15.79 -23.81
N ALA A 641 -6.54 -16.47 -23.66
CA ALA A 641 -5.58 -16.29 -22.59
C ALA A 641 -6.24 -16.27 -21.17
N SER A 642 -7.17 -17.21 -20.91
CA SER A 642 -7.79 -17.38 -19.59
C SER A 642 -6.95 -18.27 -18.68
N VAL A 643 -6.06 -19.09 -19.25
CA VAL A 643 -5.14 -19.99 -18.56
C VAL A 643 -3.78 -19.94 -19.23
N GLY A 644 -2.77 -20.48 -18.59
CA GLY A 644 -1.43 -20.63 -19.14
C GLY A 644 -0.34 -20.03 -18.26
N GLU A 645 0.90 -20.32 -18.61
CA GLU A 645 2.07 -19.86 -17.90
C GLU A 645 2.28 -18.36 -18.12
N LEU A 646 2.59 -17.63 -17.06
CA LEU A 646 3.06 -16.25 -17.10
C LEU A 646 4.59 -16.24 -17.22
N PRO A 647 5.16 -15.41 -18.11
CA PRO A 647 6.59 -15.42 -18.35
C PRO A 647 7.40 -14.91 -17.15
N SER A 648 8.66 -15.34 -17.08
CA SER A 648 9.63 -14.66 -16.24
C SER A 648 10.06 -13.34 -16.87
N TYR A 649 10.37 -12.36 -16.03
CA TYR A 649 10.83 -11.06 -16.51
C TYR A 649 11.87 -10.46 -15.57
N TRP A 650 12.75 -9.63 -16.12
CA TRP A 650 13.72 -8.82 -15.40
C TRP A 650 13.62 -7.39 -15.91
N VAL A 651 13.29 -6.47 -15.03
CA VAL A 651 13.15 -5.05 -15.33
C VAL A 651 14.27 -4.27 -14.67
N TRP A 652 14.83 -3.31 -15.38
CA TRP A 652 15.86 -2.40 -14.89
C TRP A 652 15.38 -0.96 -15.01
N ASN A 653 15.62 -0.17 -13.97
CA ASN A 653 15.28 1.24 -13.91
C ASN A 653 16.51 2.05 -13.50
N THR A 654 16.64 3.26 -14.02
CA THR A 654 17.71 4.18 -13.66
C THR A 654 17.16 5.57 -13.44
N GLN A 655 17.81 6.33 -12.55
CA GLN A 655 17.50 7.73 -12.29
C GLN A 655 18.78 8.50 -12.05
N VAL A 656 18.81 9.74 -12.54
CA VAL A 656 19.78 10.75 -12.16
C VAL A 656 19.00 11.90 -11.52
N SER A 657 19.40 12.33 -10.34
CA SER A 657 18.87 13.53 -9.67
C SER A 657 20.02 14.48 -9.36
N HIS A 658 19.78 15.77 -9.55
CA HIS A 658 20.77 16.81 -9.30
C HIS A 658 20.14 17.97 -8.53
N THR A 659 20.77 18.38 -7.42
CA THR A 659 20.41 19.60 -6.71
C THR A 659 21.11 20.77 -7.38
N LEU A 660 20.32 21.61 -8.07
CA LEU A 660 20.80 22.76 -8.82
C LEU A 660 21.29 23.90 -7.89
N PHE A 661 20.57 24.12 -6.80
CA PHE A 661 21.01 24.96 -5.70
C PHE A 661 20.36 24.56 -4.37
N GLU A 662 21.03 24.84 -3.29
CA GLU A 662 20.54 24.68 -1.91
C GLU A 662 21.16 25.78 -1.05
N ARG A 663 20.33 26.73 -0.60
CA ARG A 663 20.75 27.85 0.20
C ARG A 663 19.57 28.48 0.95
N ASP A 664 19.80 28.92 2.20
CA ASP A 664 18.83 29.66 3.02
C ASP A 664 17.44 29.01 3.11
N GLY A 665 17.40 27.68 3.33
CA GLY A 665 16.15 26.89 3.38
C GLY A 665 15.52 26.61 2.00
N GLN A 666 16.06 27.19 0.93
CA GLN A 666 15.59 26.94 -0.42
C GLN A 666 16.38 25.82 -1.09
N LYS A 667 15.68 24.94 -1.79
CA LYS A 667 16.30 23.85 -2.54
C LYS A 667 15.59 23.64 -3.88
N PHE A 668 16.36 23.63 -4.97
CA PHE A 668 15.86 23.34 -6.30
C PHE A 668 16.58 22.13 -6.87
N SER A 669 15.81 21.12 -7.29
CA SER A 669 16.33 19.85 -7.80
C SER A 669 15.68 19.49 -9.12
N ALA A 670 16.46 18.85 -10.00
CA ALA A 670 15.98 18.25 -11.24
C ALA A 670 16.27 16.75 -11.24
N SER A 671 15.42 15.98 -11.91
CA SER A 671 15.60 14.53 -12.04
C SER A 671 15.23 14.03 -13.44
N LEU A 672 15.90 12.96 -13.87
CA LEU A 672 15.60 12.23 -15.08
C LEU A 672 15.62 10.73 -14.76
N ALA A 673 14.51 10.05 -15.00
CA ALA A 673 14.39 8.61 -14.77
C ALA A 673 14.02 7.88 -16.06
N ILE A 674 14.54 6.67 -16.22
CA ILE A 674 14.15 5.74 -17.29
C ILE A 674 13.66 4.46 -16.61
N ASN A 675 12.38 4.17 -16.72
CA ASN A 675 11.79 2.93 -16.25
C ASN A 675 11.75 1.91 -17.39
N ASN A 676 11.97 0.64 -17.03
CA ASN A 676 12.11 -0.45 -17.99
C ASN A 676 13.18 -0.16 -19.06
N LEU A 677 14.41 0.12 -18.61
CA LEU A 677 15.54 0.58 -19.42
C LEU A 677 15.76 -0.24 -20.70
N PHE A 678 15.58 -1.56 -20.64
CA PHE A 678 15.79 -2.50 -21.76
C PHE A 678 14.51 -2.82 -22.54
N ASP A 679 13.41 -2.10 -22.27
CA ASP A 679 12.10 -2.28 -22.93
C ASP A 679 11.59 -3.72 -22.86
N ARG A 680 11.75 -4.38 -21.71
CA ARG A 680 11.33 -5.75 -21.51
C ARG A 680 9.83 -5.86 -21.64
N GLN A 681 9.33 -6.65 -22.58
CA GLN A 681 7.90 -6.95 -22.72
C GLN A 681 7.53 -8.13 -21.81
N TYR A 682 6.49 -7.92 -21.00
CA TYR A 682 5.89 -8.93 -20.15
C TYR A 682 4.43 -8.55 -19.85
N TRP A 683 3.69 -9.47 -19.27
CA TRP A 683 2.27 -9.26 -19.00
C TRP A 683 1.83 -9.97 -17.73
N PHE A 684 0.69 -9.53 -17.21
CA PHE A 684 -0.04 -10.12 -16.13
C PHE A 684 -1.34 -10.76 -16.63
N ARG A 685 -2.09 -11.42 -15.73
CA ARG A 685 -3.40 -11.97 -15.98
C ARG A 685 -4.21 -11.96 -14.67
N GLY A 686 -5.54 -12.12 -14.76
CA GLY A 686 -6.39 -12.24 -13.59
C GLY A 686 -6.75 -10.91 -12.94
N VAL A 687 -6.68 -9.80 -13.66
CA VAL A 687 -7.23 -8.53 -13.18
C VAL A 687 -8.77 -8.57 -13.23
N ASP A 688 -9.43 -7.91 -12.29
CA ASP A 688 -10.88 -7.97 -12.13
C ASP A 688 -11.68 -7.53 -13.35
N THR A 689 -11.25 -6.47 -13.99
CA THR A 689 -11.91 -5.91 -15.18
C THR A 689 -11.63 -6.72 -16.42
N SER A 690 -10.54 -7.48 -16.41
CA SER A 690 -10.07 -8.27 -17.53
C SER A 690 -9.57 -9.64 -17.05
N PRO A 691 -10.48 -10.57 -16.67
CA PRO A 691 -10.10 -11.87 -16.13
C PRO A 691 -9.41 -12.78 -17.17
N TRP A 692 -9.51 -12.41 -18.45
CA TRP A 692 -8.88 -13.11 -19.57
C TRP A 692 -7.91 -12.16 -20.29
N GLY A 693 -7.09 -12.68 -21.16
CA GLY A 693 -6.14 -11.92 -21.97
C GLY A 693 -4.83 -11.63 -21.27
N ARG A 694 -4.00 -10.87 -21.94
CA ARG A 694 -2.70 -10.40 -21.48
C ARG A 694 -2.80 -8.95 -21.09
N GLN A 695 -2.75 -8.67 -19.79
CA GLN A 695 -2.59 -7.30 -19.29
C GLN A 695 -1.15 -6.88 -19.52
N ALA A 696 -0.91 -6.04 -20.49
CA ALA A 696 0.43 -5.59 -20.84
C ALA A 696 1.05 -4.75 -19.71
N ALA A 697 2.26 -5.09 -19.30
CA ALA A 697 3.05 -4.30 -18.37
C ALA A 697 3.69 -3.09 -19.08
N PRO A 698 4.01 -2.00 -18.35
CA PRO A 698 4.56 -0.80 -18.97
C PRO A 698 5.84 -1.06 -19.77
N SER A 699 5.87 -0.57 -21.01
CA SER A 699 7.06 -0.45 -21.85
C SER A 699 8.02 0.57 -21.25
N ARG A 700 9.19 0.78 -21.88
CA ARG A 700 10.12 1.83 -21.46
C ARG A 700 9.45 3.20 -21.46
N THR A 701 9.61 3.92 -20.34
CA THR A 701 9.14 5.30 -20.17
C THR A 701 10.27 6.18 -19.64
N VAL A 702 10.20 7.47 -19.99
CA VAL A 702 11.16 8.48 -19.53
C VAL A 702 10.41 9.52 -18.72
N THR A 703 10.87 9.79 -17.50
CA THR A 703 10.27 10.79 -16.59
C THR A 703 11.28 11.89 -16.31
N ALA A 704 10.92 13.13 -16.61
CA ALA A 704 11.67 14.33 -16.17
C ALA A 704 10.90 15.00 -15.03
N GLY A 705 11.61 15.45 -14.01
CA GLY A 705 10.99 16.07 -12.83
C GLY A 705 11.79 17.28 -12.32
N LEU A 706 11.04 18.24 -11.78
CA LEU A 706 11.56 19.43 -11.07
C LEU A 706 10.90 19.49 -9.70
N GLU A 707 11.67 19.85 -8.69
CA GLU A 707 11.19 20.05 -7.31
C GLU A 707 11.85 21.31 -6.73
N TYR A 708 11.03 22.20 -6.18
CA TYR A 708 11.47 23.42 -5.51
C TYR A 708 10.86 23.52 -4.12
N THR A 709 11.70 23.65 -3.12
CA THR A 709 11.33 23.86 -1.70
C THR A 709 11.82 25.23 -1.26
N PHE A 710 10.97 25.97 -0.55
CA PHE A 710 11.26 27.31 -0.02
C PHE A 710 10.47 27.61 1.24
#